data_ddfe362e6c68ac7176ace7ae9a6647fa
#
_entry.id   ddfe362e6c68ac7176ace7ae9a6647fa
#
_cell.length_a   1.000
_cell.length_b   1.000
_cell.length_c   1.000
_cell.angle_alpha   90.00
_cell.angle_beta   90.00
_cell.angle_gamma   90.00
#
_symmetry.space_group_name_H-M   'P 1'
#
loop_
_entity.id
_entity.type
_entity.pdbx_description
1 polymer ?
#
loop_
_entity_poly.entity_id
_entity_poly.type
_entity_poly.pdbx_seq_one_letter_code
_entity_poly.pdbx_strand_id
1 'polypeptide(L)'
;MKYVEGFVENIIFRNEDNGYTVFNIVYDDEEITCVGVLSYINTGEFITAQGEFVKHAVYYMQFKVTSYEFRAPDDAASVRRYLSSGAIKGIGEKMAERIVKTFGDDTFRIMEEEPERLAEIKGISMSKAMDIANQLIDKKDIRKAMMFLQRYGIQMNLANKIFKRYGNDIYNILEQNPYRLADDIEGVGFRTADEIASRAGIKIDSEFRIKSGIFYVLNQATMQGHTYLPYDKLVRQVNELLLIDVQDYDKYLMDLTMDKKIVVKVKDNIKCVYARMYYNMEANVAAMLNNLDVQIEEDQKFIDDRIARIEDKEGITLDDIQKEAVAKAVRNGLVIVTGGPGTGKTTTINTIIKYFELEGLEIRLAAPTGRAAKRMTEACGYEAQTIHRMLEISGGVPDGDRKSAAAGLSMFFERNEDNPLEADVIIVDEMSMVDISIMNSLLKAVSIGTKLILVGDVDQLPSVGPGNVLKDIIESGCFPVVKLERIFRQAAQSEIIINAHKINRGEEVVLNKYSKDFLFVHRNGADNIINAMKTLIKDKLPDYVGADVYDLQILTPSRKSNVGVERLNKIMQDFLNPADAIKQERQVGDVTFREGDKVMQIKNDYQLTWEKRSRYGIPTEQGTGAFNGDTGVIERISTFDENVTVKFEDGRFVTYEFSQLDELELAYAITVHKSQGSEYPAVIIPMSQGPRMLMNRNILYTAVTRARKCVCLVGEEEIFRLMAGNVSESKRYSSLADRIEEIRYIEDFGQ
;
A
#
# COMPACT_ATOMS: atom_id res chain seq x y z
N MET A 1 36.02 -12.21 9.10
CA MET A 1 35.54 -12.77 7.83
C MET A 1 36.38 -14.00 7.52
N LYS A 2 35.74 -15.08 7.13
CA LYS A 2 36.40 -16.34 6.75
C LYS A 2 36.27 -16.54 5.24
N TYR A 3 37.14 -17.33 4.66
CA TYR A 3 37.11 -17.70 3.24
C TYR A 3 36.87 -19.20 3.14
N VAL A 4 36.06 -19.58 2.14
CA VAL A 4 35.86 -20.97 1.73
C VAL A 4 36.05 -20.99 0.22
N GLU A 5 36.86 -21.92 -0.27
CA GLU A 5 37.06 -22.10 -1.71
C GLU A 5 36.81 -23.55 -2.11
N GLY A 6 36.39 -23.74 -3.34
CA GLY A 6 36.15 -25.08 -3.88
C GLY A 6 35.20 -25.08 -5.07
N PHE A 7 34.95 -26.29 -5.57
CA PHE A 7 34.00 -26.51 -6.65
C PHE A 7 32.58 -26.56 -6.11
N VAL A 8 31.66 -25.88 -6.80
CA VAL A 8 30.22 -26.02 -6.57
C VAL A 8 29.77 -27.40 -7.04
N GLU A 9 29.49 -28.28 -6.11
CA GLU A 9 29.11 -29.66 -6.42
C GLU A 9 27.65 -29.76 -6.85
N ASN A 10 26.75 -29.16 -6.07
CA ASN A 10 25.34 -29.16 -6.38
C ASN A 10 24.67 -27.86 -5.86
N ILE A 11 23.57 -27.51 -6.49
CA ILE A 11 22.68 -26.44 -6.05
C ILE A 11 21.44 -27.14 -5.47
N ILE A 12 21.26 -27.00 -4.13
CA ILE A 12 20.16 -27.62 -3.41
C ILE A 12 18.87 -26.86 -3.66
N PHE A 13 18.95 -25.52 -3.61
CA PHE A 13 17.80 -24.63 -3.80
C PHE A 13 18.24 -23.32 -4.44
N ARG A 14 17.43 -22.77 -5.33
CA ARG A 14 17.58 -21.43 -5.87
C ARG A 14 16.22 -20.77 -6.01
N ASN A 15 16.11 -19.56 -5.45
CA ASN A 15 14.99 -18.69 -5.70
C ASN A 15 15.34 -17.80 -6.90
N GLU A 16 14.61 -17.96 -8.01
CA GLU A 16 14.86 -17.25 -9.27
C GLU A 16 14.55 -15.74 -9.19
N ASP A 17 13.67 -15.32 -8.26
CA ASP A 17 13.26 -13.93 -8.13
C ASP A 17 14.30 -13.08 -7.40
N ASN A 18 14.84 -13.60 -6.30
CA ASN A 18 15.77 -12.88 -5.44
C ASN A 18 17.20 -13.40 -5.49
N GLY A 19 17.45 -14.50 -6.21
CA GLY A 19 18.77 -15.11 -6.37
C GLY A 19 19.33 -15.79 -5.13
N TYR A 20 18.53 -15.97 -4.08
CA TYR A 20 18.97 -16.73 -2.89
C TYR A 20 19.21 -18.17 -3.27
N THR A 21 20.43 -18.64 -2.98
CA THR A 21 20.89 -19.97 -3.39
C THR A 21 21.46 -20.70 -2.20
N VAL A 22 21.10 -21.99 -2.06
CA VAL A 22 21.68 -22.94 -1.14
C VAL A 22 22.44 -23.96 -1.97
N PHE A 23 23.72 -24.14 -1.72
CA PHE A 23 24.59 -25.00 -2.54
C PHE A 23 25.74 -25.57 -1.72
N ASN A 24 26.35 -26.62 -2.21
CA ASN A 24 27.51 -27.23 -1.59
C ASN A 24 28.78 -26.93 -2.37
N ILE A 25 29.83 -26.57 -1.61
CA ILE A 25 31.20 -26.44 -2.12
C ILE A 25 32.02 -27.63 -1.62
N VAL A 26 32.79 -28.23 -2.51
CA VAL A 26 33.73 -29.32 -2.18
C VAL A 26 35.14 -28.83 -2.42
N TYR A 27 35.97 -28.89 -1.37
CA TYR A 27 37.42 -28.63 -1.39
C TYR A 27 38.13 -29.65 -0.52
N ASP A 28 39.17 -30.29 -1.06
CA ASP A 28 39.94 -31.37 -0.37
C ASP A 28 39.04 -32.44 0.26
N ASP A 29 38.01 -32.91 -0.47
CA ASP A 29 37.03 -33.91 -0.02
C ASP A 29 36.14 -33.48 1.18
N GLU A 30 36.21 -32.20 1.60
CA GLU A 30 35.26 -31.63 2.57
C GLU A 30 34.11 -30.92 1.85
N GLU A 31 32.87 -31.27 2.23
CA GLU A 31 31.65 -30.66 1.70
C GLU A 31 31.14 -29.59 2.67
N ILE A 32 31.01 -28.36 2.19
CA ILE A 32 30.54 -27.22 2.97
C ILE A 32 29.25 -26.67 2.33
N THR A 33 28.17 -26.69 3.13
CA THR A 33 26.91 -26.06 2.70
C THR A 33 27.02 -24.54 2.81
N CYS A 34 26.85 -23.87 1.68
CA CYS A 34 26.88 -22.43 1.55
C CYS A 34 25.49 -21.87 1.26
N VAL A 35 25.19 -20.68 1.80
CA VAL A 35 23.93 -19.98 1.60
C VAL A 35 24.20 -18.50 1.32
N GLY A 36 23.48 -17.93 0.38
CA GLY A 36 23.61 -16.50 0.04
C GLY A 36 22.89 -16.12 -1.25
N VAL A 37 22.98 -14.86 -1.63
CA VAL A 37 22.40 -14.38 -2.88
C VAL A 37 23.45 -14.51 -3.99
N LEU A 38 23.31 -15.59 -4.79
CA LEU A 38 24.27 -15.99 -5.84
C LEU A 38 23.53 -16.49 -7.08
N SER A 39 22.85 -15.58 -7.78
CA SER A 39 21.93 -15.93 -8.89
C SER A 39 22.61 -16.63 -10.07
N TYR A 40 23.91 -16.44 -10.26
CA TYR A 40 24.64 -16.89 -11.47
C TYR A 40 25.71 -17.93 -11.19
N ILE A 41 25.71 -18.51 -10.01
CA ILE A 41 26.57 -19.64 -9.68
C ILE A 41 26.01 -20.92 -10.35
N ASN A 42 26.90 -21.76 -10.87
CA ASN A 42 26.50 -23.02 -11.49
C ASN A 42 27.35 -24.17 -10.93
N THR A 43 26.81 -25.36 -11.01
CA THR A 43 27.54 -26.58 -10.67
C THR A 43 28.80 -26.70 -11.51
N GLY A 44 29.90 -27.20 -10.90
CA GLY A 44 31.20 -27.34 -11.54
C GLY A 44 32.06 -26.08 -11.58
N GLU A 45 31.55 -24.93 -11.15
CA GLU A 45 32.33 -23.69 -11.05
C GLU A 45 33.24 -23.70 -9.81
N PHE A 46 34.47 -23.22 -9.94
CA PHE A 46 35.36 -23.01 -8.83
C PHE A 46 35.22 -21.58 -8.31
N ILE A 47 34.87 -21.44 -7.03
CA ILE A 47 34.65 -20.13 -6.40
C ILE A 47 35.45 -20.01 -5.10
N THR A 48 35.82 -18.78 -4.79
CA THR A 48 36.31 -18.36 -3.46
C THR A 48 35.22 -17.49 -2.84
N ALA A 49 34.56 -18.02 -1.82
CA ALA A 49 33.47 -17.35 -1.12
C ALA A 49 33.97 -16.73 0.20
N GLN A 50 33.60 -15.49 0.44
CA GLN A 50 33.86 -14.78 1.70
C GLN A 50 32.58 -14.70 2.52
N GLY A 51 32.66 -14.99 3.83
CA GLY A 51 31.47 -14.97 4.68
C GLY A 51 31.76 -15.36 6.12
N GLU A 52 30.75 -15.92 6.75
CA GLU A 52 30.82 -16.38 8.13
C GLU A 52 30.03 -17.70 8.31
N PHE A 53 30.50 -18.55 9.23
CA PHE A 53 29.74 -19.73 9.60
C PHE A 53 28.60 -19.35 10.54
N VAL A 54 27.37 -19.69 10.14
CA VAL A 54 26.14 -19.47 10.92
C VAL A 54 25.50 -20.81 11.26
N LYS A 55 24.96 -20.93 12.47
CA LYS A 55 24.23 -22.13 12.89
C LYS A 55 22.75 -21.95 12.53
N HIS A 56 22.28 -22.76 11.60
CA HIS A 56 20.85 -22.82 11.27
C HIS A 56 20.14 -23.79 12.23
N ALA A 57 18.89 -23.46 12.60
CA ALA A 57 18.15 -24.26 13.59
C ALA A 57 17.86 -25.70 13.13
N VAL A 58 17.69 -25.89 11.81
CA VAL A 58 17.36 -27.22 11.21
C VAL A 58 18.53 -27.83 10.44
N TYR A 59 19.30 -27.00 9.72
CA TYR A 59 20.34 -27.46 8.76
C TYR A 59 21.76 -27.33 9.29
N TYR A 60 21.95 -27.24 10.62
CA TYR A 60 23.24 -27.21 11.31
C TYR A 60 24.14 -26.01 10.92
N MET A 61 25.42 -26.26 10.65
CA MET A 61 26.40 -25.23 10.30
C MET A 61 26.35 -24.97 8.81
N GLN A 62 26.10 -23.70 8.42
CA GLN A 62 26.14 -23.25 7.05
C GLN A 62 27.10 -22.07 6.92
N PHE A 63 27.71 -21.92 5.75
CA PHE A 63 28.56 -20.77 5.46
C PHE A 63 27.71 -19.71 4.74
N LYS A 64 27.43 -18.60 5.44
CA LYS A 64 26.68 -17.47 4.89
C LYS A 64 27.62 -16.60 4.05
N VAL A 65 27.47 -16.68 2.74
CA VAL A 65 28.28 -15.95 1.77
C VAL A 65 27.85 -14.49 1.70
N THR A 66 28.81 -13.57 1.85
CA THR A 66 28.62 -12.13 1.68
C THR A 66 29.15 -11.64 0.34
N SER A 67 30.23 -12.24 -0.15
CA SER A 67 30.78 -11.99 -1.49
C SER A 67 31.47 -13.24 -1.99
N TYR A 68 31.63 -13.35 -3.29
CA TYR A 68 32.36 -14.45 -3.91
C TYR A 68 33.12 -13.97 -5.15
N GLU A 69 34.22 -14.66 -5.43
CA GLU A 69 34.99 -14.50 -6.65
C GLU A 69 35.00 -15.81 -7.41
N PHE A 70 34.86 -15.72 -8.71
CA PHE A 70 34.90 -16.85 -9.61
C PHE A 70 36.32 -16.99 -10.17
N ARG A 71 36.88 -18.19 -10.09
CA ARG A 71 38.13 -18.52 -10.74
C ARG A 71 37.86 -19.35 -12.00
N ALA A 72 38.34 -18.85 -13.12
CA ALA A 72 38.25 -19.60 -14.36
C ALA A 72 39.06 -20.90 -14.24
N PRO A 73 38.54 -22.03 -14.74
CA PRO A 73 39.33 -23.26 -14.80
C PRO A 73 40.59 -23.05 -15.65
N ASP A 74 41.72 -23.35 -15.07
CA ASP A 74 43.05 -23.14 -15.68
C ASP A 74 43.81 -24.45 -16.05
N ASP A 75 43.18 -25.60 -15.76
CA ASP A 75 43.67 -26.91 -16.12
C ASP A 75 42.61 -27.79 -16.77
N ALA A 76 43.02 -28.76 -17.55
CA ALA A 76 42.13 -29.65 -18.33
C ALA A 76 41.13 -30.43 -17.48
N ALA A 77 41.49 -30.79 -16.22
CA ALA A 77 40.59 -31.53 -15.33
C ALA A 77 39.45 -30.63 -14.79
N SER A 78 39.78 -29.41 -14.41
CA SER A 78 38.82 -28.38 -13.97
C SER A 78 37.89 -27.95 -15.13
N VAL A 79 38.43 -27.79 -16.35
CA VAL A 79 37.66 -27.48 -17.55
C VAL A 79 36.66 -28.60 -17.86
N ARG A 80 37.10 -29.86 -17.78
CA ARG A 80 36.23 -31.02 -17.96
C ARG A 80 35.10 -31.04 -16.93
N ARG A 81 35.40 -30.82 -15.66
CA ARG A 81 34.42 -30.79 -14.57
C ARG A 81 33.37 -29.72 -14.84
N TYR A 82 33.79 -28.49 -15.19
CA TYR A 82 32.91 -27.41 -15.56
C TYR A 82 31.99 -27.72 -16.72
N LEU A 83 32.52 -28.26 -17.84
CA LEU A 83 31.74 -28.55 -19.02
C LEU A 83 30.78 -29.73 -18.80
N SER A 84 31.14 -30.71 -17.97
CA SER A 84 30.30 -31.87 -17.66
C SER A 84 29.20 -31.59 -16.65
N SER A 85 29.28 -30.48 -15.89
CA SER A 85 28.33 -30.12 -14.86
C SER A 85 26.94 -29.68 -15.38
N GLY A 86 26.78 -29.50 -16.71
CA GLY A 86 25.58 -28.94 -17.30
C GLY A 86 25.55 -27.42 -17.32
N ALA A 87 26.63 -26.76 -16.92
CA ALA A 87 26.78 -25.31 -16.94
C ALA A 87 26.54 -24.71 -18.34
N ILE A 88 26.81 -25.49 -19.40
CA ILE A 88 26.55 -25.09 -20.78
C ILE A 88 25.56 -26.10 -21.37
N LYS A 89 24.40 -25.62 -21.77
CA LYS A 89 23.35 -26.43 -22.35
C LYS A 89 23.86 -27.09 -23.65
N GLY A 90 23.67 -28.40 -23.77
CA GLY A 90 24.07 -29.16 -24.95
C GLY A 90 25.45 -29.83 -24.86
N ILE A 91 26.21 -29.62 -23.77
CA ILE A 91 27.43 -30.34 -23.45
C ILE A 91 27.13 -31.32 -22.29
N GLY A 92 27.13 -32.61 -22.58
CA GLY A 92 27.08 -33.65 -21.52
C GLY A 92 28.48 -34.22 -21.29
N GLU A 93 28.61 -35.08 -20.27
CA GLU A 93 29.88 -35.62 -19.80
C GLU A 93 30.78 -36.20 -20.91
N LYS A 94 30.20 -37.04 -21.78
CA LYS A 94 30.92 -37.63 -22.93
C LYS A 94 31.36 -36.60 -23.98
N MET A 95 30.64 -35.51 -24.11
CA MET A 95 30.97 -34.41 -25.00
C MET A 95 32.08 -33.55 -24.40
N ALA A 96 31.98 -33.21 -23.13
CA ALA A 96 33.00 -32.51 -22.37
C ALA A 96 34.34 -33.22 -22.44
N GLU A 97 34.36 -34.54 -22.22
CA GLU A 97 35.56 -35.37 -22.35
C GLU A 97 36.21 -35.30 -23.74
N ARG A 98 35.41 -35.34 -24.82
CA ARG A 98 35.94 -35.20 -26.15
C ARG A 98 36.50 -33.82 -26.45
N ILE A 99 35.82 -32.78 -26.01
CA ILE A 99 36.27 -31.38 -26.18
C ILE A 99 37.63 -31.20 -25.52
N VAL A 100 37.73 -31.55 -24.23
CA VAL A 100 38.96 -31.36 -23.44
C VAL A 100 40.08 -32.30 -23.97
N LYS A 101 39.77 -33.52 -24.42
CA LYS A 101 40.77 -34.38 -25.00
C LYS A 101 41.33 -33.84 -26.31
N THR A 102 40.56 -33.07 -27.07
CA THR A 102 40.99 -32.48 -28.37
C THR A 102 41.76 -31.21 -28.15
N PHE A 103 41.34 -30.34 -27.23
CA PHE A 103 41.87 -28.99 -27.10
C PHE A 103 42.67 -28.74 -25.80
N GLY A 104 42.63 -29.67 -24.84
CA GLY A 104 43.38 -29.55 -23.58
C GLY A 104 43.05 -28.28 -22.81
N ASP A 105 44.14 -27.62 -22.33
CA ASP A 105 44.02 -26.39 -21.57
C ASP A 105 43.55 -25.18 -22.42
N ASP A 106 43.67 -25.27 -23.76
CA ASP A 106 43.19 -24.24 -24.71
C ASP A 106 41.66 -24.28 -24.92
N THR A 107 40.95 -25.20 -24.28
CA THR A 107 39.53 -25.44 -24.54
C THR A 107 38.70 -24.15 -24.39
N PHE A 108 38.88 -23.41 -23.32
CA PHE A 108 38.11 -22.14 -23.07
C PHE A 108 38.46 -21.08 -24.12
N ARG A 109 39.73 -20.91 -24.44
CA ARG A 109 40.17 -19.95 -25.45
C ARG A 109 39.57 -20.27 -26.82
N ILE A 110 39.58 -21.53 -27.20
CA ILE A 110 38.98 -21.98 -28.48
C ILE A 110 37.45 -21.80 -28.47
N MET A 111 36.77 -22.10 -27.36
CA MET A 111 35.33 -21.90 -27.26
C MET A 111 34.93 -20.42 -27.33
N GLU A 112 35.79 -19.48 -26.85
CA GLU A 112 35.56 -18.05 -26.91
C GLU A 112 36.01 -17.38 -28.22
N GLU A 113 37.19 -17.73 -28.73
CA GLU A 113 37.87 -17.01 -29.82
C GLU A 113 37.77 -17.70 -31.18
N GLU A 114 37.66 -19.04 -31.19
CA GLU A 114 37.66 -19.88 -32.37
C GLU A 114 36.55 -20.95 -32.32
N PRO A 115 35.26 -20.54 -32.04
CA PRO A 115 34.18 -21.51 -31.78
C PRO A 115 33.89 -22.47 -32.96
N GLU A 116 34.22 -22.08 -34.17
CA GLU A 116 34.09 -22.93 -35.37
C GLU A 116 34.91 -24.21 -35.26
N ARG A 117 36.01 -24.21 -34.52
CA ARG A 117 36.84 -25.40 -34.31
C ARG A 117 36.15 -26.47 -33.45
N LEU A 118 35.17 -26.09 -32.65
CA LEU A 118 34.35 -27.09 -31.94
C LEU A 118 33.64 -28.05 -32.91
N ALA A 119 33.35 -27.60 -34.13
CA ALA A 119 32.75 -28.44 -35.17
C ALA A 119 33.67 -29.53 -35.69
N GLU A 120 35.01 -29.49 -35.39
CA GLU A 120 35.94 -30.58 -35.68
C GLU A 120 35.60 -31.84 -34.84
N ILE A 121 34.86 -31.67 -33.74
CA ILE A 121 34.50 -32.75 -32.83
C ILE A 121 33.21 -33.44 -33.30
N LYS A 122 33.28 -34.77 -33.48
CA LYS A 122 32.13 -35.57 -33.90
C LYS A 122 30.94 -35.37 -32.94
N GLY A 123 29.84 -34.82 -33.49
CA GLY A 123 28.58 -34.58 -32.76
C GLY A 123 28.36 -33.14 -32.38
N ILE A 124 29.24 -32.20 -32.78
CA ILE A 124 29.03 -30.77 -32.69
C ILE A 124 28.87 -30.22 -34.11
N SER A 125 27.69 -29.69 -34.43
CA SER A 125 27.47 -28.93 -35.66
C SER A 125 27.97 -27.49 -35.51
N MET A 126 28.17 -26.79 -36.61
CA MET A 126 28.53 -25.36 -36.59
C MET A 126 27.55 -24.52 -35.80
N SER A 127 26.23 -24.75 -35.97
CA SER A 127 25.19 -24.04 -35.19
C SER A 127 25.34 -24.32 -33.72
N LYS A 128 25.57 -25.55 -33.30
CA LYS A 128 25.78 -25.92 -31.90
C LYS A 128 27.08 -25.38 -31.34
N ALA A 129 28.12 -25.27 -32.14
CA ALA A 129 29.38 -24.63 -31.75
C ALA A 129 29.16 -23.15 -31.42
N MET A 130 28.44 -22.44 -32.27
CA MET A 130 28.07 -21.02 -32.03
C MET A 130 27.14 -20.85 -30.84
N ASP A 131 26.15 -21.73 -30.63
CA ASP A 131 25.29 -21.68 -29.44
C ASP A 131 26.08 -21.85 -28.14
N ILE A 132 27.06 -22.73 -28.11
CA ILE A 132 27.97 -22.95 -26.98
C ILE A 132 28.81 -21.69 -26.72
N ALA A 133 29.37 -21.11 -27.77
CA ALA A 133 30.15 -19.86 -27.65
C ALA A 133 29.30 -18.70 -27.09
N ASN A 134 28.11 -18.53 -27.65
CA ASN A 134 27.17 -17.48 -27.18
C ASN A 134 26.84 -17.65 -25.70
N GLN A 135 26.55 -18.86 -25.22
CA GLN A 135 26.29 -19.11 -23.81
C GLN A 135 27.47 -18.77 -22.90
N LEU A 136 28.72 -18.97 -23.36
CA LEU A 136 29.92 -18.59 -22.62
C LEU A 136 30.09 -17.07 -22.57
N ILE A 137 29.89 -16.40 -23.70
CA ILE A 137 29.99 -14.93 -23.81
C ILE A 137 28.93 -14.29 -22.92
N ASP A 138 27.68 -14.75 -22.99
CA ASP A 138 26.59 -14.22 -22.14
C ASP A 138 26.91 -14.35 -20.65
N LYS A 139 27.44 -15.49 -20.22
CA LYS A 139 27.85 -15.69 -18.81
C LYS A 139 29.01 -14.78 -18.40
N LYS A 140 29.95 -14.56 -19.29
CA LYS A 140 31.10 -13.66 -19.05
C LYS A 140 30.64 -12.21 -18.94
N ASP A 141 29.73 -11.77 -19.79
CA ASP A 141 29.18 -10.43 -19.80
C ASP A 141 28.32 -10.16 -18.55
N ILE A 142 27.49 -11.10 -18.15
CA ILE A 142 26.76 -11.04 -16.87
C ILE A 142 27.72 -10.85 -15.70
N ARG A 143 28.78 -11.64 -15.62
CA ARG A 143 29.77 -11.54 -14.52
C ARG A 143 30.48 -10.19 -14.52
N LYS A 144 30.91 -9.71 -15.68
CA LYS A 144 31.54 -8.38 -15.81
C LYS A 144 30.58 -7.29 -15.33
N ALA A 145 29.31 -7.36 -15.74
CA ALA A 145 28.29 -6.41 -15.32
C ALA A 145 28.06 -6.45 -13.80
N MET A 146 28.01 -7.66 -13.19
CA MET A 146 27.84 -7.79 -11.74
C MET A 146 29.03 -7.21 -10.98
N MET A 147 30.28 -7.51 -11.41
CA MET A 147 31.48 -6.94 -10.81
C MET A 147 31.55 -5.42 -10.97
N PHE A 148 31.10 -4.91 -12.13
CA PHE A 148 31.01 -3.48 -12.38
C PHE A 148 30.01 -2.83 -11.43
N LEU A 149 28.80 -3.37 -11.29
CA LEU A 149 27.77 -2.85 -10.39
C LEU A 149 28.20 -2.87 -8.92
N GLN A 150 28.92 -3.91 -8.49
CA GLN A 150 29.46 -3.99 -7.13
C GLN A 150 30.42 -2.85 -6.79
N ARG A 151 31.24 -2.37 -7.76
CA ARG A 151 32.13 -1.20 -7.54
C ARG A 151 31.38 0.06 -7.14
N TYR A 152 30.12 0.18 -7.58
CA TYR A 152 29.23 1.29 -7.19
C TYR A 152 28.44 0.98 -5.92
N GLY A 153 28.74 -0.13 -5.22
CA GLY A 153 28.10 -0.54 -3.96
C GLY A 153 26.68 -1.06 -4.15
N ILE A 154 26.33 -1.47 -5.36
CA ILE A 154 25.01 -2.05 -5.66
C ILE A 154 25.00 -3.49 -5.16
N GLN A 155 24.03 -3.81 -4.29
CA GLN A 155 23.85 -5.16 -3.77
C GLN A 155 23.40 -6.12 -4.87
N MET A 156 23.73 -7.41 -4.74
CA MET A 156 23.52 -8.42 -5.77
C MET A 156 22.05 -8.54 -6.23
N ASN A 157 21.10 -8.49 -5.31
CA ASN A 157 19.67 -8.50 -5.65
C ASN A 157 19.27 -7.36 -6.59
N LEU A 158 19.74 -6.17 -6.27
CA LEU A 158 19.49 -4.99 -7.10
C LEU A 158 20.26 -5.05 -8.42
N ALA A 159 21.50 -5.54 -8.38
CA ALA A 159 22.33 -5.73 -9.57
C ALA A 159 21.65 -6.68 -10.57
N ASN A 160 21.03 -7.76 -10.09
CA ASN A 160 20.27 -8.69 -10.92
C ASN A 160 19.07 -8.03 -11.61
N LYS A 161 18.27 -7.25 -10.85
CA LYS A 161 17.14 -6.51 -11.43
C LYS A 161 17.60 -5.51 -12.50
N ILE A 162 18.68 -4.79 -12.22
CA ILE A 162 19.28 -3.81 -13.13
C ILE A 162 19.75 -4.50 -14.42
N PHE A 163 20.48 -5.61 -14.30
CA PHE A 163 20.98 -6.32 -15.45
C PHE A 163 19.85 -6.97 -16.30
N LYS A 164 18.85 -7.56 -15.66
CA LYS A 164 17.63 -8.07 -16.35
C LYS A 164 16.94 -6.97 -17.16
N ARG A 165 16.99 -5.71 -16.70
CA ARG A 165 16.33 -4.57 -17.37
C ARG A 165 17.14 -3.99 -18.52
N TYR A 166 18.44 -3.84 -18.34
CA TYR A 166 19.29 -3.06 -19.24
C TYR A 166 20.35 -3.89 -19.99
N GLY A 167 20.63 -5.11 -19.54
CA GLY A 167 21.71 -5.90 -20.12
C GLY A 167 23.04 -5.13 -20.11
N ASN A 168 23.73 -5.14 -21.25
CA ASN A 168 25.01 -4.45 -21.41
C ASN A 168 24.89 -2.91 -21.50
N ASP A 169 23.69 -2.35 -21.69
CA ASP A 169 23.52 -0.88 -21.69
C ASP A 169 23.78 -0.26 -20.29
N ILE A 170 23.86 -1.09 -19.26
CA ILE A 170 24.10 -0.61 -17.88
C ILE A 170 25.38 0.22 -17.74
N TYR A 171 26.43 -0.08 -18.49
CA TYR A 171 27.66 0.69 -18.47
C TYR A 171 27.41 2.15 -18.87
N ASN A 172 26.73 2.36 -19.99
CA ASN A 172 26.37 3.68 -20.49
C ASN A 172 25.44 4.43 -19.53
N ILE A 173 24.47 3.71 -18.95
CA ILE A 173 23.48 4.30 -18.04
C ILE A 173 24.16 4.81 -16.77
N LEU A 174 25.06 4.03 -16.16
CA LEU A 174 25.76 4.45 -14.95
C LEU A 174 26.75 5.60 -15.21
N GLU A 175 27.38 5.64 -16.37
CA GLU A 175 28.30 6.71 -16.72
C GLU A 175 27.59 8.00 -17.13
N GLN A 176 26.45 7.91 -17.82
CA GLN A 176 25.76 9.09 -18.35
C GLN A 176 24.65 9.60 -17.43
N ASN A 177 23.76 8.71 -16.99
CA ASN A 177 22.58 9.08 -16.21
C ASN A 177 22.12 7.96 -15.26
N PRO A 178 22.76 7.77 -14.10
CA PRO A 178 22.37 6.77 -13.11
C PRO A 178 20.95 6.96 -12.53
N TYR A 179 20.38 8.17 -12.65
CA TYR A 179 19.04 8.46 -12.13
C TYR A 179 17.93 7.74 -12.90
N ARG A 180 18.22 7.24 -14.10
CA ARG A 180 17.30 6.33 -14.81
C ARG A 180 16.97 5.07 -14.02
N LEU A 181 17.85 4.64 -13.13
CA LEU A 181 17.58 3.51 -12.24
C LEU A 181 16.37 3.78 -11.34
N ALA A 182 16.19 5.03 -10.89
CA ALA A 182 15.03 5.40 -10.08
C ALA A 182 13.72 5.47 -10.87
N ASP A 183 13.80 5.71 -12.19
CA ASP A 183 12.64 5.75 -13.07
C ASP A 183 12.20 4.34 -13.54
N ASP A 184 13.16 3.41 -13.70
CA ASP A 184 12.96 2.16 -14.45
C ASP A 184 13.03 0.89 -13.57
N ILE A 185 13.53 0.97 -12.33
CA ILE A 185 13.76 -0.20 -11.45
C ILE A 185 12.95 -0.06 -10.16
N GLU A 186 12.03 -0.96 -9.96
CA GLU A 186 11.24 -1.01 -8.73
C GLU A 186 12.12 -1.26 -7.49
N GLY A 187 11.93 -0.43 -6.46
CA GLY A 187 12.71 -0.46 -5.22
C GLY A 187 13.96 0.43 -5.25
N VAL A 188 14.26 1.10 -6.37
CA VAL A 188 15.32 2.12 -6.46
C VAL A 188 14.68 3.50 -6.35
N GLY A 189 14.83 4.15 -5.19
CA GLY A 189 14.43 5.55 -5.02
C GLY A 189 15.54 6.53 -5.41
N PHE A 190 15.21 7.83 -5.45
CA PHE A 190 16.16 8.91 -5.73
C PHE A 190 17.45 8.80 -4.87
N ARG A 191 17.32 8.53 -3.56
CA ARG A 191 18.48 8.45 -2.65
C ARG A 191 19.46 7.36 -3.05
N THR A 192 18.96 6.18 -3.38
CA THR A 192 19.79 5.06 -3.86
C THR A 192 20.47 5.40 -5.19
N ALA A 193 19.74 6.02 -6.13
CA ALA A 193 20.29 6.47 -7.40
C ALA A 193 21.33 7.58 -7.19
N ASP A 194 21.12 8.49 -6.25
CA ASP A 194 22.04 9.60 -5.90
C ASP A 194 23.36 9.08 -5.28
N GLU A 195 23.27 8.07 -4.41
CA GLU A 195 24.47 7.40 -3.87
C GLU A 195 25.28 6.70 -4.97
N ILE A 196 24.62 6.01 -5.90
CA ILE A 196 25.25 5.36 -7.05
C ILE A 196 25.88 6.42 -7.96
N ALA A 197 25.16 7.50 -8.26
CA ALA A 197 25.63 8.61 -9.08
C ALA A 197 26.87 9.30 -8.47
N SER A 198 26.86 9.50 -7.16
CA SER A 198 28.01 10.06 -6.43
C SER A 198 29.25 9.18 -6.57
N ARG A 199 29.11 7.86 -6.45
CA ARG A 199 30.20 6.89 -6.65
C ARG A 199 30.63 6.79 -8.11
N ALA A 200 29.73 7.05 -9.06
CA ALA A 200 30.04 7.14 -10.49
C ALA A 200 30.72 8.46 -10.88
N GLY A 201 30.91 9.40 -9.93
CA GLY A 201 31.56 10.68 -10.16
C GLY A 201 30.69 11.71 -10.87
N ILE A 202 29.37 11.53 -10.87
CA ILE A 202 28.43 12.51 -11.41
C ILE A 202 28.49 13.77 -10.54
N LYS A 203 28.54 14.91 -11.19
CA LYS A 203 28.63 16.22 -10.51
C LYS A 203 27.37 16.50 -9.69
N ILE A 204 27.55 17.16 -8.54
CA ILE A 204 26.44 17.51 -7.62
C ILE A 204 25.43 18.48 -8.24
N ASP A 205 25.82 19.26 -9.23
CA ASP A 205 25.00 20.20 -10.00
C ASP A 205 24.55 19.66 -11.37
N SER A 206 24.66 18.35 -11.59
CA SER A 206 24.24 17.68 -12.82
C SER A 206 22.76 17.93 -13.11
N GLU A 207 22.44 18.24 -14.38
CA GLU A 207 21.04 18.41 -14.82
C GLU A 207 20.18 17.20 -14.54
N PHE A 208 20.73 15.98 -14.69
CA PHE A 208 20.01 14.74 -14.39
C PHE A 208 19.68 14.63 -12.90
N ARG A 209 20.59 15.04 -12.03
CA ARG A 209 20.38 15.07 -10.59
C ARG A 209 19.25 16.03 -10.22
N ILE A 210 19.30 17.23 -10.75
CA ILE A 210 18.32 18.29 -10.48
C ILE A 210 16.93 17.86 -10.99
N LYS A 211 16.82 17.38 -12.23
CA LYS A 211 15.54 16.90 -12.81
C LYS A 211 14.96 15.73 -12.03
N SER A 212 15.78 14.75 -11.66
CA SER A 212 15.34 13.61 -10.84
C SER A 212 14.95 14.05 -9.42
N GLY A 213 15.66 15.00 -8.83
CA GLY A 213 15.33 15.59 -7.53
C GLY A 213 13.99 16.33 -7.55
N ILE A 214 13.72 17.12 -8.59
CA ILE A 214 12.40 17.79 -8.79
C ILE A 214 11.29 16.75 -8.85
N PHE A 215 11.45 15.72 -9.67
CA PHE A 215 10.42 14.68 -9.82
C PHE A 215 10.23 13.86 -8.53
N TYR A 216 11.32 13.57 -7.82
CA TYR A 216 11.25 12.91 -6.51
C TYR A 216 10.47 13.73 -5.48
N VAL A 217 10.73 15.04 -5.38
CA VAL A 217 10.00 15.93 -4.46
C VAL A 217 8.51 15.98 -4.80
N LEU A 218 8.15 16.02 -6.08
CA LEU A 218 6.74 15.94 -6.49
C LEU A 218 6.09 14.62 -6.07
N ASN A 219 6.80 13.50 -6.25
CA ASN A 219 6.29 12.19 -5.80
C ASN A 219 6.20 12.08 -4.27
N GLN A 220 7.13 12.68 -3.52
CA GLN A 220 7.03 12.77 -2.07
C GLN A 220 5.83 13.62 -1.63
N ALA A 221 5.53 14.68 -2.35
CA ALA A 221 4.37 15.53 -2.08
C ALA A 221 3.04 14.77 -2.28
N THR A 222 2.97 13.83 -3.24
CA THR A 222 1.77 13.01 -3.43
C THR A 222 1.55 12.04 -2.26
N MET A 223 2.62 11.51 -1.66
CA MET A 223 2.51 10.71 -0.42
C MET A 223 2.02 11.53 0.79
N GLN A 224 2.12 12.87 0.70
CA GLN A 224 1.56 13.80 1.68
C GLN A 224 0.13 14.25 1.32
N GLY A 225 -0.45 13.69 0.28
CA GLY A 225 -1.80 13.98 -0.19
C GLY A 225 -1.91 15.14 -1.19
N HIS A 226 -0.79 15.71 -1.67
CA HIS A 226 -0.81 16.78 -2.66
C HIS A 226 -0.89 16.22 -4.08
N THR A 227 -1.62 16.88 -4.98
CA THR A 227 -1.59 16.58 -6.42
C THR A 227 -0.60 17.48 -7.16
N TYR A 228 -0.28 18.66 -6.59
CA TYR A 228 0.73 19.58 -7.08
C TYR A 228 1.50 20.25 -5.94
N LEU A 229 2.60 20.90 -6.26
CA LEU A 229 3.26 21.84 -5.36
C LEU A 229 3.29 23.25 -5.96
N PRO A 230 3.07 24.30 -5.15
CA PRO A 230 3.42 25.66 -5.52
C PRO A 230 4.93 25.77 -5.78
N TYR A 231 5.31 26.55 -6.79
CA TYR A 231 6.70 26.71 -7.23
C TYR A 231 7.67 27.02 -6.08
N ASP A 232 7.35 27.99 -5.22
CA ASP A 232 8.22 28.38 -4.11
C ASP A 232 8.47 27.25 -3.11
N LYS A 233 7.46 26.41 -2.87
CA LYS A 233 7.60 25.24 -2.02
C LYS A 233 8.42 24.14 -2.69
N LEU A 234 8.21 23.91 -3.97
CA LEU A 234 9.00 22.97 -4.76
C LEU A 234 10.47 23.36 -4.72
N VAL A 235 10.81 24.62 -5.03
CA VAL A 235 12.17 25.14 -5.02
C VAL A 235 12.84 24.90 -3.67
N ARG A 236 12.16 25.27 -2.58
CA ARG A 236 12.69 25.08 -1.23
C ARG A 236 12.99 23.61 -0.93
N GLN A 237 12.04 22.72 -1.18
CA GLN A 237 12.18 21.31 -0.88
C GLN A 237 13.26 20.63 -1.76
N VAL A 238 13.41 21.05 -3.01
CA VAL A 238 14.46 20.54 -3.89
C VAL A 238 15.85 21.03 -3.43
N ASN A 239 16.00 22.30 -3.04
CA ASN A 239 17.25 22.81 -2.50
C ASN A 239 17.64 22.10 -1.18
N GLU A 240 16.65 21.85 -0.31
CA GLU A 240 16.85 21.07 0.93
C GLU A 240 17.26 19.62 0.65
N LEU A 241 16.67 18.98 -0.37
CA LEU A 241 17.00 17.61 -0.77
C LEU A 241 18.42 17.52 -1.37
N LEU A 242 18.72 18.41 -2.32
CA LEU A 242 19.94 18.36 -3.10
C LEU A 242 21.14 19.01 -2.38
N LEU A 243 20.89 19.78 -1.33
CA LEU A 243 21.89 20.58 -0.60
C LEU A 243 22.69 21.54 -1.51
N ILE A 244 22.03 22.06 -2.54
CA ILE A 244 22.57 23.06 -3.46
C ILE A 244 21.52 24.15 -3.70
N ASP A 245 21.96 25.33 -4.10
CA ASP A 245 21.09 26.42 -4.56
C ASP A 245 21.02 26.42 -6.09
N VAL A 246 19.93 25.88 -6.63
CA VAL A 246 19.73 25.79 -8.08
C VAL A 246 19.29 27.15 -8.63
N GLN A 247 20.04 27.70 -9.59
CA GLN A 247 19.85 29.07 -10.06
C GLN A 247 18.72 29.24 -11.07
N ASP A 248 18.50 28.27 -11.96
CA ASP A 248 17.51 28.37 -13.05
C ASP A 248 16.57 27.18 -13.07
N TYR A 249 15.56 27.22 -12.20
CA TYR A 249 14.53 26.17 -12.17
C TYR A 249 13.66 26.13 -13.41
N ASP A 250 13.37 27.29 -14.05
CA ASP A 250 12.48 27.36 -15.18
C ASP A 250 13.02 26.56 -16.38
N LYS A 251 14.32 26.52 -16.58
CA LYS A 251 14.96 25.64 -17.58
C LYS A 251 14.63 24.17 -17.33
N TYR A 252 14.83 23.68 -16.10
CA TYR A 252 14.59 22.26 -15.75
C TYR A 252 13.12 21.89 -15.78
N LEU A 253 12.24 22.81 -15.37
CA LEU A 253 10.79 22.60 -15.48
C LEU A 253 10.33 22.56 -16.94
N MET A 254 10.90 23.40 -17.81
CA MET A 254 10.62 23.35 -19.24
C MET A 254 11.04 22.02 -19.86
N ASP A 255 12.24 21.55 -19.57
CA ASP A 255 12.75 20.26 -20.03
C ASP A 255 11.86 19.09 -19.57
N LEU A 256 11.51 19.03 -18.27
CA LEU A 256 10.62 18.00 -17.72
C LEU A 256 9.20 18.07 -18.32
N THR A 257 8.75 19.26 -18.70
CA THR A 257 7.47 19.44 -19.40
C THR A 257 7.54 18.90 -20.83
N MET A 258 8.66 19.15 -21.54
CA MET A 258 8.93 18.56 -22.86
C MET A 258 9.05 17.04 -22.81
N ASP A 259 9.70 16.52 -21.76
CA ASP A 259 9.78 15.07 -21.49
C ASP A 259 8.44 14.46 -21.06
N LYS A 260 7.39 15.25 -20.97
CA LYS A 260 6.04 14.84 -20.55
C LYS A 260 5.99 14.23 -19.15
N LYS A 261 6.92 14.56 -18.26
CA LYS A 261 6.96 14.10 -16.88
C LYS A 261 6.14 14.98 -15.94
N ILE A 262 6.11 16.28 -16.18
CA ILE A 262 5.39 17.26 -15.36
C ILE A 262 4.46 18.14 -16.21
N VAL A 263 3.58 18.86 -15.51
CA VAL A 263 2.75 19.94 -16.06
C VAL A 263 2.90 21.16 -15.15
N VAL A 264 3.09 22.33 -15.74
CA VAL A 264 3.12 23.61 -15.02
C VAL A 264 1.91 24.43 -15.43
N LYS A 265 1.10 24.85 -14.46
CA LYS A 265 -0.05 25.73 -14.62
C LYS A 265 0.10 26.95 -13.72
N VAL A 266 -0.48 28.06 -14.12
CA VAL A 266 -0.55 29.28 -13.32
C VAL A 266 -1.96 29.41 -12.79
N LYS A 267 -2.10 29.48 -11.46
CA LYS A 267 -3.36 29.75 -10.76
C LYS A 267 -3.12 30.91 -9.79
N ASP A 268 -3.97 31.93 -9.82
CA ASP A 268 -3.87 33.10 -8.92
C ASP A 268 -2.45 33.72 -8.88
N ASN A 269 -1.80 33.82 -10.02
CA ASN A 269 -0.40 34.25 -10.20
C ASN A 269 0.65 33.34 -9.54
N ILE A 270 0.29 32.12 -9.10
CA ILE A 270 1.20 31.13 -8.53
C ILE A 270 1.43 30.04 -9.57
N LYS A 271 2.70 29.73 -9.89
CA LYS A 271 3.03 28.55 -10.69
C LYS A 271 2.78 27.28 -9.85
N CYS A 272 1.91 26.40 -10.32
CA CYS A 272 1.59 25.09 -9.75
C CYS A 272 2.26 24.01 -10.59
N VAL A 273 3.10 23.19 -9.98
CA VAL A 273 3.87 22.13 -10.65
C VAL A 273 3.30 20.78 -10.26
N TYR A 274 2.87 20.01 -11.24
CA TYR A 274 2.27 18.68 -11.09
C TYR A 274 3.16 17.59 -11.66
N ALA A 275 3.18 16.43 -11.03
CA ALA A 275 3.49 15.22 -11.78
C ALA A 275 2.34 14.99 -12.80
N ARG A 276 2.70 14.79 -14.10
CA ARG A 276 1.72 14.76 -15.21
C ARG A 276 0.56 13.79 -14.97
N MET A 277 0.83 12.66 -14.32
CA MET A 277 -0.18 11.64 -14.05
C MET A 277 -1.34 12.21 -13.22
N TYR A 278 -1.04 12.91 -12.12
CA TYR A 278 -2.08 13.47 -11.25
C TYR A 278 -2.80 14.66 -11.90
N TYR A 279 -2.09 15.44 -12.72
CA TYR A 279 -2.73 16.45 -13.55
C TYR A 279 -3.81 15.85 -14.45
N ASN A 280 -3.47 14.76 -15.15
CA ASN A 280 -4.41 14.08 -16.04
C ASN A 280 -5.55 13.41 -15.27
N MET A 281 -5.27 12.80 -14.09
CA MET A 281 -6.30 12.18 -13.26
C MET A 281 -7.35 13.21 -12.81
N GLU A 282 -6.93 14.38 -12.31
CA GLU A 282 -7.87 15.44 -11.94
C GLU A 282 -8.69 15.93 -13.13
N ALA A 283 -8.07 16.12 -14.29
CA ALA A 283 -8.77 16.53 -15.51
C ALA A 283 -9.80 15.48 -15.96
N ASN A 284 -9.42 14.20 -15.93
CA ASN A 284 -10.32 13.12 -16.30
C ASN A 284 -11.49 13.00 -15.31
N VAL A 285 -11.20 13.05 -14.00
CA VAL A 285 -12.24 12.98 -12.96
C VAL A 285 -13.22 14.14 -13.12
N ALA A 286 -12.74 15.36 -13.32
CA ALA A 286 -13.61 16.52 -13.53
C ALA A 286 -14.52 16.36 -14.76
N ALA A 287 -13.98 15.90 -15.88
CA ALA A 287 -14.75 15.64 -17.10
C ALA A 287 -15.79 14.53 -16.92
N MET A 288 -15.39 13.40 -16.31
CA MET A 288 -16.30 12.27 -16.11
C MET A 288 -17.42 12.60 -15.13
N LEU A 289 -17.14 13.34 -14.04
CA LEU A 289 -18.18 13.79 -13.11
C LEU A 289 -19.21 14.69 -13.80
N ASN A 290 -18.74 15.60 -14.64
CA ASN A 290 -19.62 16.48 -15.39
C ASN A 290 -20.51 15.70 -16.37
N ASN A 291 -19.95 14.70 -17.07
CA ASN A 291 -20.71 13.82 -17.97
C ASN A 291 -21.78 12.97 -17.26
N LEU A 292 -21.60 12.67 -15.97
CA LEU A 292 -22.56 11.91 -15.17
C LEU A 292 -23.70 12.79 -14.62
N ASP A 293 -23.54 14.11 -14.59
CA ASP A 293 -24.55 15.03 -14.04
C ASP A 293 -25.72 15.24 -15.00
N VAL A 294 -26.40 14.15 -15.34
CA VAL A 294 -27.60 14.16 -16.18
C VAL A 294 -28.81 14.40 -15.31
N GLN A 295 -29.63 15.39 -15.66
CA GLN A 295 -30.89 15.66 -14.97
C GLN A 295 -32.06 14.92 -15.62
N ILE A 296 -32.93 14.34 -14.77
CA ILE A 296 -34.14 13.64 -15.16
C ILE A 296 -35.34 14.37 -14.54
N GLU A 297 -36.31 14.74 -15.38
CA GLU A 297 -37.56 15.33 -14.89
C GLU A 297 -38.42 14.21 -14.27
N GLU A 298 -38.72 14.33 -12.97
CA GLU A 298 -39.62 13.44 -12.25
C GLU A 298 -40.56 14.27 -11.38
N ASP A 299 -41.85 13.90 -11.35
CA ASP A 299 -42.86 14.65 -10.60
C ASP A 299 -42.60 14.54 -9.08
N GLN A 300 -42.52 15.68 -8.41
CA GLN A 300 -42.34 15.73 -6.95
C GLN A 300 -43.36 14.94 -6.17
N LYS A 301 -44.62 15.01 -6.57
CA LYS A 301 -45.70 14.29 -5.90
C LYS A 301 -45.50 12.78 -5.99
N PHE A 302 -45.04 12.27 -7.13
CA PHE A 302 -44.75 10.85 -7.31
C PHE A 302 -43.62 10.38 -6.40
N ILE A 303 -42.58 11.22 -6.28
CA ILE A 303 -41.43 10.95 -5.36
C ILE A 303 -41.96 10.93 -3.91
N ASP A 304 -42.73 11.93 -3.50
CA ASP A 304 -43.23 12.06 -2.13
C ASP A 304 -44.16 10.90 -1.77
N ASP A 305 -45.09 10.51 -2.67
CA ASP A 305 -45.98 9.38 -2.46
C ASP A 305 -45.22 8.05 -2.30
N ARG A 306 -44.12 7.88 -3.03
CA ARG A 306 -43.25 6.71 -2.94
C ARG A 306 -42.44 6.72 -1.65
N ILE A 307 -41.87 7.84 -1.26
CA ILE A 307 -41.21 7.99 0.04
C ILE A 307 -42.16 7.68 1.18
N ALA A 308 -43.38 8.19 1.16
CA ALA A 308 -44.40 7.91 2.19
C ALA A 308 -44.72 6.42 2.32
N ARG A 309 -44.80 5.68 1.21
CA ARG A 309 -44.97 4.20 1.24
C ARG A 309 -43.78 3.49 1.86
N ILE A 310 -42.52 3.99 1.63
CA ILE A 310 -41.32 3.42 2.24
C ILE A 310 -41.32 3.71 3.74
N GLU A 311 -41.66 4.96 4.15
CA GLU A 311 -41.77 5.35 5.56
C GLU A 311 -42.79 4.43 6.30
N ASP A 312 -43.94 4.20 5.72
CA ASP A 312 -44.97 3.30 6.30
C ASP A 312 -44.51 1.86 6.41
N LYS A 313 -43.89 1.33 5.35
CA LYS A 313 -43.43 -0.06 5.29
C LYS A 313 -42.30 -0.35 6.26
N GLU A 314 -41.32 0.55 6.35
CA GLU A 314 -40.15 0.39 7.20
C GLU A 314 -40.36 0.92 8.63
N GLY A 315 -41.45 1.58 8.90
CA GLY A 315 -41.79 2.16 10.23
C GLY A 315 -40.84 3.31 10.62
N ILE A 316 -40.37 4.07 9.65
CA ILE A 316 -39.44 5.20 9.83
C ILE A 316 -40.12 6.52 9.48
N THR A 317 -39.55 7.62 9.95
CA THR A 317 -39.94 8.98 9.55
C THR A 317 -38.70 9.75 9.17
N LEU A 318 -38.65 10.20 7.91
CA LEU A 318 -37.58 11.02 7.38
C LEU A 318 -37.83 12.51 7.67
N ASP A 319 -36.75 13.24 7.88
CA ASP A 319 -36.87 14.71 7.88
C ASP A 319 -36.82 15.27 6.45
N ASP A 320 -37.10 16.58 6.34
CA ASP A 320 -37.18 17.25 5.03
C ASP A 320 -35.86 17.17 4.25
N ILE A 321 -34.71 17.23 4.92
CA ILE A 321 -33.37 17.15 4.29
C ILE A 321 -33.10 15.73 3.78
N GLN A 322 -33.52 14.71 4.52
CA GLN A 322 -33.41 13.31 4.07
C GLN A 322 -34.32 13.05 2.87
N LYS A 323 -35.57 13.58 2.88
CA LYS A 323 -36.46 13.50 1.72
C LYS A 323 -35.89 14.23 0.52
N GLU A 324 -35.27 15.40 0.72
CA GLU A 324 -34.55 16.12 -0.33
C GLU A 324 -33.40 15.27 -0.91
N ALA A 325 -32.64 14.56 -0.07
CA ALA A 325 -31.58 13.67 -0.55
C ALA A 325 -32.10 12.56 -1.46
N VAL A 326 -33.22 11.94 -1.10
CA VAL A 326 -33.87 10.94 -1.96
C VAL A 326 -34.35 11.56 -3.26
N ALA A 327 -35.03 12.72 -3.21
CA ALA A 327 -35.52 13.40 -4.40
C ALA A 327 -34.38 13.82 -5.34
N LYS A 328 -33.27 14.34 -4.80
CA LYS A 328 -32.07 14.66 -5.61
C LYS A 328 -31.45 13.40 -6.22
N ALA A 329 -31.36 12.28 -5.49
CA ALA A 329 -30.86 11.02 -6.02
C ALA A 329 -31.72 10.48 -7.19
N VAL A 330 -33.01 10.71 -7.14
CA VAL A 330 -33.94 10.34 -8.24
C VAL A 330 -33.75 11.22 -9.48
N ARG A 331 -33.57 12.54 -9.29
CA ARG A 331 -33.54 13.52 -10.39
C ARG A 331 -32.19 13.74 -11.03
N ASN A 332 -31.10 13.40 -10.35
CA ASN A 332 -29.75 13.68 -10.84
C ASN A 332 -28.96 12.40 -11.06
N GLY A 333 -28.06 12.43 -12.02
CA GLY A 333 -27.11 11.34 -12.27
C GLY A 333 -25.97 11.30 -11.26
N LEU A 334 -25.64 12.45 -10.62
CA LEU A 334 -24.64 12.56 -9.57
C LEU A 334 -25.20 13.31 -8.36
N VAL A 335 -25.08 12.75 -7.16
CA VAL A 335 -25.48 13.38 -5.90
C VAL A 335 -24.47 13.11 -4.81
N ILE A 336 -24.18 14.14 -4.03
CA ILE A 336 -23.30 14.04 -2.86
C ILE A 336 -24.14 14.18 -1.58
N VAL A 337 -24.05 13.19 -0.67
CA VAL A 337 -24.68 13.23 0.65
C VAL A 337 -23.58 13.27 1.71
N THR A 338 -23.50 14.36 2.47
CA THR A 338 -22.50 14.50 3.54
C THR A 338 -23.14 14.79 4.87
N GLY A 339 -22.49 14.34 5.94
CA GLY A 339 -22.96 14.58 7.31
C GLY A 339 -22.12 13.85 8.35
N GLY A 340 -22.12 14.36 9.57
CA GLY A 340 -21.41 13.77 10.69
C GLY A 340 -22.07 12.52 11.28
N PRO A 341 -21.58 12.02 12.42
CA PRO A 341 -22.19 10.90 13.12
C PRO A 341 -23.58 11.26 13.66
N GLY A 342 -24.50 10.29 13.60
CA GLY A 342 -25.87 10.46 14.13
C GLY A 342 -26.81 11.34 13.31
N THR A 343 -26.42 11.77 12.09
CA THR A 343 -27.24 12.58 11.20
C THR A 343 -28.13 11.78 10.26
N GLY A 344 -28.15 10.45 10.38
CA GLY A 344 -29.05 9.58 9.63
C GLY A 344 -28.59 9.24 8.22
N LYS A 345 -27.30 9.31 7.89
CA LYS A 345 -26.75 8.88 6.60
C LYS A 345 -27.22 7.50 6.19
N THR A 346 -27.09 6.51 7.09
CA THR A 346 -27.50 5.13 6.82
C THR A 346 -29.00 4.99 6.52
N THR A 347 -29.85 5.71 7.26
CA THR A 347 -31.30 5.74 7.01
C THR A 347 -31.60 6.32 5.65
N THR A 348 -30.91 7.40 5.27
CA THR A 348 -31.05 8.03 3.94
C THR A 348 -30.62 7.08 2.83
N ILE A 349 -29.45 6.41 2.97
CA ILE A 349 -28.97 5.41 2.01
C ILE A 349 -29.99 4.28 1.86
N ASN A 350 -30.51 3.72 2.98
CA ASN A 350 -31.49 2.64 2.95
C ASN A 350 -32.77 3.07 2.23
N THR A 351 -33.23 4.30 2.45
CA THR A 351 -34.42 4.81 1.75
C THR A 351 -34.16 4.96 0.25
N ILE A 352 -32.98 5.44 -0.16
CA ILE A 352 -32.59 5.53 -1.57
C ILE A 352 -32.54 4.13 -2.20
N ILE A 353 -31.94 3.15 -1.53
CA ILE A 353 -31.92 1.75 -2.00
C ILE A 353 -33.33 1.23 -2.19
N LYS A 354 -34.21 1.38 -1.19
CA LYS A 354 -35.62 0.94 -1.26
C LYS A 354 -36.41 1.62 -2.36
N TYR A 355 -36.12 2.92 -2.60
CA TYR A 355 -36.73 3.66 -3.68
C TYR A 355 -36.40 3.04 -5.04
N PHE A 356 -35.11 2.78 -5.31
CA PHE A 356 -34.66 2.22 -6.57
C PHE A 356 -34.98 0.72 -6.73
N GLU A 357 -35.04 -0.04 -5.64
CA GLU A 357 -35.57 -1.41 -5.67
C GLU A 357 -37.02 -1.45 -6.17
N LEU A 358 -37.88 -0.50 -5.75
CA LEU A 358 -39.25 -0.40 -6.22
C LEU A 358 -39.34 -0.01 -7.71
N GLU A 359 -38.30 0.53 -8.29
CA GLU A 359 -38.18 0.81 -9.73
C GLU A 359 -37.60 -0.39 -10.50
N GLY A 360 -37.12 -1.42 -9.79
CA GLY A 360 -36.51 -2.59 -10.39
C GLY A 360 -35.11 -2.34 -10.95
N LEU A 361 -34.42 -1.31 -10.44
CA LEU A 361 -33.05 -0.95 -10.87
C LEU A 361 -31.99 -1.83 -10.21
N GLU A 362 -30.93 -2.12 -10.95
CA GLU A 362 -29.77 -2.85 -10.43
C GLU A 362 -28.88 -1.92 -9.62
N ILE A 363 -28.73 -2.22 -8.32
CA ILE A 363 -27.99 -1.39 -7.36
C ILE A 363 -26.69 -2.09 -6.97
N ARG A 364 -25.59 -1.34 -6.97
CA ARG A 364 -24.29 -1.77 -6.45
C ARG A 364 -23.88 -0.86 -5.29
N LEU A 365 -23.46 -1.48 -4.20
CA LEU A 365 -22.96 -0.77 -3.02
C LEU A 365 -21.47 -0.97 -2.89
N ALA A 366 -20.74 0.11 -2.62
CA ALA A 366 -19.30 0.05 -2.44
C ALA A 366 -18.80 0.93 -1.29
N ALA A 367 -17.63 0.56 -0.75
CA ALA A 367 -16.88 1.38 0.20
C ALA A 367 -15.37 1.21 -0.03
N PRO A 368 -14.51 2.14 0.42
CA PRO A 368 -13.07 2.06 0.19
C PRO A 368 -12.38 0.91 0.95
N THR A 369 -12.92 0.45 2.06
CA THR A 369 -12.34 -0.62 2.90
C THR A 369 -13.29 -1.79 3.11
N GLY A 370 -12.73 -2.99 3.35
CA GLY A 370 -13.53 -4.19 3.62
C GLY A 370 -14.44 -4.04 4.85
N ARG A 371 -13.96 -3.37 5.90
CA ARG A 371 -14.75 -3.09 7.10
C ARG A 371 -15.91 -2.15 6.85
N ALA A 372 -15.69 -1.08 6.10
CA ALA A 372 -16.75 -0.16 5.72
C ALA A 372 -17.82 -0.86 4.85
N ALA A 373 -17.39 -1.69 3.88
CA ALA A 373 -18.28 -2.48 3.05
C ALA A 373 -19.11 -3.47 3.89
N LYS A 374 -18.49 -4.20 4.81
CA LYS A 374 -19.19 -5.12 5.73
C LYS A 374 -20.20 -4.38 6.58
N ARG A 375 -19.83 -3.24 7.17
CA ARG A 375 -20.73 -2.40 7.96
C ARG A 375 -21.91 -1.92 7.14
N MET A 376 -21.67 -1.50 5.89
CA MET A 376 -22.72 -1.09 4.96
C MET A 376 -23.68 -2.25 4.67
N THR A 377 -23.18 -3.46 4.45
CA THR A 377 -24.01 -4.68 4.28
C THR A 377 -24.88 -4.94 5.51
N GLU A 378 -24.29 -4.90 6.70
CA GLU A 378 -25.03 -5.14 7.96
C GLU A 378 -26.10 -4.07 8.20
N ALA A 379 -25.84 -2.82 7.85
CA ALA A 379 -26.73 -1.70 8.09
C ALA A 379 -27.85 -1.59 7.04
N CYS A 380 -27.56 -1.94 5.78
CA CYS A 380 -28.52 -1.80 4.67
C CYS A 380 -29.23 -3.12 4.34
N GLY A 381 -28.71 -4.26 4.78
CA GLY A 381 -29.22 -5.58 4.39
C GLY A 381 -29.00 -5.91 2.91
N TYR A 382 -28.14 -5.15 2.23
CA TYR A 382 -27.81 -5.27 0.82
C TYR A 382 -26.29 -5.49 0.67
N GLU A 383 -25.86 -6.44 -0.15
CA GLU A 383 -24.44 -6.78 -0.26
C GLU A 383 -23.61 -5.58 -0.76
N ALA A 384 -22.66 -5.15 0.03
CA ALA A 384 -21.68 -4.13 -0.32
C ALA A 384 -20.28 -4.76 -0.43
N GLN A 385 -19.46 -4.21 -1.31
CA GLN A 385 -18.10 -4.68 -1.54
C GLN A 385 -17.10 -3.52 -1.52
N THR A 386 -15.81 -3.84 -1.50
CA THR A 386 -14.81 -2.77 -1.65
C THR A 386 -14.83 -2.23 -3.08
N ILE A 387 -14.51 -0.93 -3.26
CA ILE A 387 -14.35 -0.34 -4.60
C ILE A 387 -13.37 -1.18 -5.44
N HIS A 388 -12.27 -1.63 -4.85
CA HIS A 388 -11.28 -2.47 -5.51
C HIS A 388 -11.87 -3.80 -6.02
N ARG A 389 -12.71 -4.47 -5.19
CA ARG A 389 -13.37 -5.72 -5.57
C ARG A 389 -14.42 -5.49 -6.65
N MET A 390 -15.16 -4.39 -6.56
CA MET A 390 -16.15 -4.00 -7.55
C MET A 390 -15.52 -3.74 -8.92
N LEU A 391 -14.30 -3.19 -8.93
CA LEU A 391 -13.54 -2.94 -10.15
C LEU A 391 -12.76 -4.15 -10.66
N GLU A 392 -12.78 -5.28 -9.96
CA GLU A 392 -12.13 -6.55 -10.35
C GLU A 392 -10.64 -6.35 -10.65
N ILE A 393 -9.79 -6.54 -9.61
CA ILE A 393 -8.33 -6.37 -9.79
C ILE A 393 -7.79 -7.52 -10.64
N SER A 394 -7.17 -7.19 -11.77
CA SER A 394 -6.44 -8.16 -12.60
C SER A 394 -5.17 -8.64 -11.89
N GLY A 395 -5.05 -9.96 -11.69
CA GLY A 395 -3.83 -10.58 -11.17
C GLY A 395 -2.65 -10.63 -12.14
N GLY A 396 -2.79 -10.10 -13.36
CA GLY A 396 -1.77 -10.11 -14.42
C GLY A 396 -1.58 -8.74 -15.05
N VAL A 397 -0.32 -8.33 -15.22
CA VAL A 397 0.03 -7.14 -16.01
C VAL A 397 -0.03 -7.53 -17.50
N PRO A 398 -0.87 -6.88 -18.33
CA PRO A 398 -0.85 -7.10 -19.78
C PRO A 398 0.54 -6.82 -20.35
N ASP A 399 0.99 -7.66 -21.29
CA ASP A 399 2.35 -7.61 -21.85
C ASP A 399 2.74 -6.26 -22.48
N GLY A 400 1.77 -5.40 -22.82
CA GLY A 400 1.98 -4.07 -23.39
C GLY A 400 2.27 -2.94 -22.41
N ASP A 401 1.83 -3.05 -21.14
CA ASP A 401 1.83 -1.94 -20.17
C ASP A 401 2.82 -2.13 -19.01
N ARG A 402 3.80 -3.02 -19.16
CA ARG A 402 4.86 -3.24 -18.15
C ARG A 402 5.64 -1.97 -17.78
N LYS A 403 5.60 -0.93 -18.61
CA LYS A 403 6.26 0.36 -18.32
C LYS A 403 5.55 1.20 -17.26
N SER A 404 4.23 1.13 -17.18
CA SER A 404 3.43 1.83 -16.16
C SER A 404 3.33 1.03 -14.84
N ALA A 405 3.36 -0.30 -14.92
CA ALA A 405 3.42 -1.16 -13.74
C ALA A 405 4.77 -1.07 -13.00
N ALA A 406 5.88 -0.88 -13.73
CA ALA A 406 7.21 -0.70 -13.14
C ALA A 406 7.33 0.59 -12.29
N ALA A 407 6.43 1.55 -12.48
CA ALA A 407 6.35 2.77 -11.65
C ALA A 407 5.55 2.59 -10.35
N GLY A 408 5.00 1.39 -10.04
CA GLY A 408 4.24 1.11 -8.81
C GLY A 408 2.94 1.89 -8.67
N LEU A 409 2.42 2.50 -9.75
CA LEU A 409 1.43 3.58 -9.70
C LEU A 409 0.12 3.27 -10.42
N SER A 410 -0.04 2.13 -11.10
CA SER A 410 -1.32 1.76 -11.72
C SER A 410 -1.77 0.37 -11.27
N MET A 411 -2.84 0.34 -10.47
CA MET A 411 -3.65 -0.86 -10.32
C MET A 411 -4.39 -1.10 -11.62
N PHE A 412 -4.28 -2.30 -12.18
CA PHE A 412 -5.05 -2.68 -13.35
C PHE A 412 -6.37 -3.29 -12.89
N PHE A 413 -7.45 -2.64 -13.29
CA PHE A 413 -8.79 -3.10 -13.04
C PHE A 413 -9.40 -3.66 -14.33
N GLU A 414 -10.11 -4.77 -14.23
CA GLU A 414 -10.82 -5.37 -15.38
C GLU A 414 -12.04 -4.53 -15.77
N ARG A 415 -12.68 -3.87 -14.78
CA ARG A 415 -13.75 -2.91 -15.00
C ARG A 415 -13.15 -1.54 -15.31
N ASN A 416 -13.45 -1.03 -16.49
CA ASN A 416 -12.91 0.21 -17.04
C ASN A 416 -13.83 0.73 -18.18
N GLU A 417 -13.37 1.67 -18.98
CA GLU A 417 -14.12 2.28 -20.09
C GLU A 417 -14.56 1.25 -21.17
N ASP A 418 -13.75 0.20 -21.39
CA ASP A 418 -14.02 -0.85 -22.38
C ASP A 418 -14.88 -1.99 -21.79
N ASN A 419 -14.93 -2.13 -20.48
CA ASN A 419 -15.68 -3.15 -19.73
C ASN A 419 -16.33 -2.52 -18.50
N PRO A 420 -17.36 -1.66 -18.67
CA PRO A 420 -17.97 -0.92 -17.56
C PRO A 420 -18.76 -1.83 -16.60
N LEU A 421 -19.08 -1.26 -15.44
CA LEU A 421 -19.94 -1.90 -14.45
C LEU A 421 -21.38 -1.99 -14.97
N GLU A 422 -21.97 -3.17 -14.83
CA GLU A 422 -23.39 -3.38 -15.10
C GLU A 422 -24.18 -2.99 -13.86
N ALA A 423 -24.63 -1.75 -13.80
CA ALA A 423 -25.44 -1.22 -12.71
C ALA A 423 -26.19 0.04 -13.13
N ASP A 424 -27.43 0.19 -12.68
CA ASP A 424 -28.24 1.39 -12.89
C ASP A 424 -27.91 2.44 -11.81
N VAL A 425 -27.58 1.99 -10.59
CA VAL A 425 -27.28 2.83 -9.43
C VAL A 425 -26.04 2.32 -8.71
N ILE A 426 -25.10 3.20 -8.47
CA ILE A 426 -23.91 2.93 -7.67
C ILE A 426 -23.90 3.87 -6.47
N ILE A 427 -23.84 3.31 -5.26
CA ILE A 427 -23.74 4.07 -4.01
C ILE A 427 -22.38 3.78 -3.38
N VAL A 428 -21.59 4.83 -3.13
CA VAL A 428 -20.28 4.71 -2.50
C VAL A 428 -20.30 5.42 -1.16
N ASP A 429 -20.08 4.69 -0.08
CA ASP A 429 -19.96 5.27 1.28
C ASP A 429 -18.51 5.47 1.69
N GLU A 430 -18.28 6.23 2.78
CA GLU A 430 -16.96 6.59 3.31
C GLU A 430 -16.06 7.30 2.27
N MET A 431 -16.65 8.17 1.45
CA MET A 431 -15.96 8.88 0.37
C MET A 431 -14.80 9.77 0.82
N SER A 432 -14.73 10.15 2.10
CA SER A 432 -13.58 10.87 2.67
C SER A 432 -12.25 10.12 2.52
N MET A 433 -12.30 8.78 2.40
CA MET A 433 -11.12 7.91 2.25
C MET A 433 -10.71 7.68 0.78
N VAL A 434 -11.51 8.15 -0.20
CA VAL A 434 -11.26 7.93 -1.62
C VAL A 434 -10.32 9.00 -2.16
N ASP A 435 -9.18 8.59 -2.70
CA ASP A 435 -8.21 9.48 -3.35
C ASP A 435 -8.50 9.65 -4.84
N ILE A 436 -7.72 10.52 -5.50
CA ILE A 436 -7.92 10.84 -6.92
C ILE A 436 -7.69 9.63 -7.84
N SER A 437 -6.81 8.70 -7.46
CA SER A 437 -6.48 7.52 -8.27
C SER A 437 -7.64 6.52 -8.28
N ILE A 438 -8.17 6.23 -7.10
CA ILE A 438 -9.33 5.34 -6.94
C ILE A 438 -10.58 5.96 -7.57
N MET A 439 -10.79 7.28 -7.38
CA MET A 439 -11.92 7.98 -8.02
C MET A 439 -11.83 7.95 -9.54
N ASN A 440 -10.64 8.19 -10.10
CA ASN A 440 -10.41 8.10 -11.54
C ASN A 440 -10.70 6.69 -12.08
N SER A 441 -10.29 5.65 -11.37
CA SER A 441 -10.55 4.26 -11.77
C SER A 441 -12.03 3.89 -11.66
N LEU A 442 -12.70 4.33 -10.60
CA LEU A 442 -14.14 4.12 -10.42
C LEU A 442 -14.94 4.76 -11.56
N LEU A 443 -14.69 6.04 -11.83
CA LEU A 443 -15.44 6.78 -12.86
C LEU A 443 -15.22 6.22 -14.27
N LYS A 444 -14.06 5.68 -14.56
CA LYS A 444 -13.79 4.98 -15.83
C LYS A 444 -14.67 3.74 -16.03
N ALA A 445 -15.09 3.10 -14.95
CA ALA A 445 -15.94 1.93 -14.99
C ALA A 445 -17.45 2.25 -14.89
N VAL A 446 -17.81 3.51 -14.65
CA VAL A 446 -19.22 3.96 -14.55
C VAL A 446 -19.72 4.44 -15.91
N SER A 447 -20.79 3.83 -16.40
CA SER A 447 -21.41 4.24 -17.67
C SER A 447 -22.21 5.55 -17.54
N ILE A 448 -22.27 6.31 -18.61
CA ILE A 448 -23.17 7.47 -18.68
C ILE A 448 -24.63 6.96 -18.57
N GLY A 449 -25.41 7.58 -17.70
CA GLY A 449 -26.78 7.14 -17.38
C GLY A 449 -26.89 6.36 -16.08
N THR A 450 -25.78 5.79 -15.57
CA THR A 450 -25.74 5.22 -14.21
C THR A 450 -25.82 6.33 -13.17
N LYS A 451 -26.67 6.18 -12.18
CA LYS A 451 -26.76 7.12 -11.05
C LYS A 451 -25.65 6.85 -10.05
N LEU A 452 -24.83 7.87 -9.77
CA LEU A 452 -23.72 7.78 -8.81
C LEU A 452 -24.05 8.61 -7.56
N ILE A 453 -24.14 7.96 -6.43
CA ILE A 453 -24.41 8.58 -5.13
C ILE A 453 -23.17 8.43 -4.24
N LEU A 454 -22.56 9.57 -3.94
CA LEU A 454 -21.36 9.66 -3.11
C LEU A 454 -21.73 10.05 -1.68
N VAL A 455 -21.43 9.19 -0.72
CA VAL A 455 -21.77 9.42 0.69
C VAL A 455 -20.51 9.50 1.51
N GLY A 456 -20.44 10.43 2.46
CA GLY A 456 -19.27 10.54 3.34
C GLY A 456 -19.39 11.65 4.38
N ASP A 457 -18.37 11.75 5.18
CA ASP A 457 -18.23 12.80 6.19
C ASP A 457 -17.00 13.65 5.82
N VAL A 458 -17.24 14.86 5.31
CA VAL A 458 -16.18 15.77 4.83
C VAL A 458 -15.25 16.26 5.94
N ASP A 459 -15.69 16.17 7.20
CA ASP A 459 -14.96 16.65 8.38
C ASP A 459 -14.05 15.57 8.99
N GLN A 460 -14.19 14.31 8.54
CA GLN A 460 -13.24 13.23 8.89
C GLN A 460 -11.90 13.41 8.20
N LEU A 461 -10.94 12.58 8.60
CA LEU A 461 -9.63 12.56 7.97
C LEU A 461 -9.75 12.28 6.47
N PRO A 462 -9.04 13.04 5.62
CA PRO A 462 -9.00 12.79 4.19
C PRO A 462 -8.29 11.47 3.85
N SER A 463 -8.36 11.05 2.58
CA SER A 463 -7.68 9.87 2.04
C SER A 463 -6.17 9.86 2.37
N VAL A 464 -5.55 8.68 2.44
CA VAL A 464 -4.08 8.59 2.57
C VAL A 464 -3.40 9.02 1.27
N GLY A 465 -3.98 8.67 0.13
CA GLY A 465 -3.49 9.04 -1.19
C GLY A 465 -3.74 10.52 -1.58
N PRO A 466 -3.27 10.93 -2.77
CA PRO A 466 -3.30 12.32 -3.21
C PRO A 466 -4.71 12.80 -3.58
N GLY A 467 -4.91 14.10 -3.39
CA GLY A 467 -6.19 14.79 -3.62
C GLY A 467 -7.08 14.86 -2.38
N ASN A 468 -8.18 15.58 -2.49
CA ASN A 468 -9.22 15.73 -1.47
C ASN A 468 -10.60 15.65 -2.13
N VAL A 469 -10.83 14.51 -2.81
CA VAL A 469 -11.90 14.34 -3.80
C VAL A 469 -13.27 14.78 -3.30
N LEU A 470 -13.73 14.26 -2.14
CA LEU A 470 -15.06 14.61 -1.62
C LEU A 470 -15.17 16.09 -1.32
N LYS A 471 -14.16 16.68 -0.70
CA LYS A 471 -14.14 18.10 -0.35
C LYS A 471 -14.08 18.98 -1.59
N ASP A 472 -13.22 18.64 -2.55
CA ASP A 472 -13.08 19.39 -3.80
C ASP A 472 -14.37 19.37 -4.62
N ILE A 473 -15.08 18.23 -4.70
CA ILE A 473 -16.39 18.13 -5.38
C ILE A 473 -17.42 19.03 -4.69
N ILE A 474 -17.47 19.04 -3.35
CA ILE A 474 -18.39 19.87 -2.58
C ILE A 474 -18.05 21.36 -2.75
N GLU A 475 -16.77 21.71 -2.66
CA GLU A 475 -16.29 23.11 -2.76
C GLU A 475 -16.48 23.71 -4.17
N SER A 476 -16.48 22.90 -5.23
CA SER A 476 -16.77 23.38 -6.59
C SER A 476 -18.17 23.97 -6.73
N GLY A 477 -19.12 23.56 -5.89
CA GLY A 477 -20.50 24.04 -5.95
C GLY A 477 -21.28 23.66 -7.22
N CYS A 478 -20.69 22.83 -8.11
CA CYS A 478 -21.25 22.50 -9.41
C CYS A 478 -22.27 21.35 -9.38
N PHE A 479 -22.28 20.54 -8.33
CA PHE A 479 -23.13 19.34 -8.24
C PHE A 479 -24.12 19.41 -7.08
N PRO A 480 -25.24 18.66 -7.13
CA PRO A 480 -26.18 18.57 -6.03
C PRO A 480 -25.55 17.99 -4.76
N VAL A 481 -25.46 18.80 -3.71
CA VAL A 481 -24.98 18.40 -2.38
C VAL A 481 -26.12 18.46 -1.39
N VAL A 482 -26.27 17.43 -0.56
CA VAL A 482 -27.17 17.42 0.60
C VAL A 482 -26.34 17.28 1.88
N LYS A 483 -26.44 18.26 2.76
CA LYS A 483 -25.77 18.26 4.06
C LYS A 483 -26.75 17.86 5.14
N LEU A 484 -26.56 16.67 5.70
CA LEU A 484 -27.33 16.17 6.83
C LEU A 484 -26.75 16.75 8.13
N GLU A 485 -27.38 17.78 8.67
CA GLU A 485 -26.90 18.51 9.86
C GLU A 485 -27.69 18.17 11.13
N ARG A 486 -28.90 17.62 10.98
CA ARG A 486 -29.79 17.34 12.12
C ARG A 486 -29.36 16.08 12.86
N ILE A 487 -29.08 16.22 14.15
CA ILE A 487 -28.82 15.09 15.02
C ILE A 487 -30.18 14.50 15.48
N PHE A 488 -30.41 13.23 15.21
CA PHE A 488 -31.65 12.58 15.59
C PHE A 488 -31.76 12.35 17.10
N ARG A 489 -33.02 12.28 17.60
CA ARG A 489 -33.32 12.25 19.04
C ARG A 489 -32.56 11.16 19.82
N GLN A 490 -32.39 9.97 19.27
CA GLN A 490 -31.60 8.90 19.91
C GLN A 490 -30.12 9.26 19.97
N ALA A 491 -29.59 9.82 18.91
CA ALA A 491 -28.20 10.27 18.80
C ALA A 491 -27.94 11.52 19.67
N ALA A 492 -28.93 12.38 19.87
CA ALA A 492 -28.87 13.56 20.72
C ALA A 492 -28.77 13.25 22.23
N GLN A 493 -28.91 11.98 22.63
CA GLN A 493 -28.68 11.54 24.01
C GLN A 493 -27.23 11.08 24.26
N SER A 494 -26.45 10.90 23.21
CA SER A 494 -25.03 10.50 23.27
C SER A 494 -24.12 11.73 23.35
N GLU A 495 -23.36 11.84 24.41
CA GLU A 495 -22.34 12.90 24.53
C GLU A 495 -21.17 12.67 23.56
N ILE A 496 -20.93 11.45 23.09
CA ILE A 496 -19.97 11.17 22.01
C ILE A 496 -20.34 12.00 20.78
N ILE A 497 -21.59 11.93 20.36
CA ILE A 497 -22.08 12.59 19.13
C ILE A 497 -22.12 14.10 19.33
N ILE A 498 -22.67 14.57 20.45
CA ILE A 498 -22.72 16.01 20.77
C ILE A 498 -21.32 16.61 20.81
N ASN A 499 -20.38 15.94 21.49
CA ASN A 499 -19.03 16.44 21.64
C ASN A 499 -18.24 16.31 20.33
N ALA A 500 -18.48 15.30 19.50
CA ALA A 500 -17.91 15.23 18.16
C ALA A 500 -18.30 16.46 17.32
N HIS A 501 -19.58 16.82 17.29
CA HIS A 501 -20.04 18.02 16.60
C HIS A 501 -19.47 19.32 17.19
N LYS A 502 -19.34 19.42 18.53
CA LYS A 502 -18.69 20.55 19.17
C LYS A 502 -17.20 20.67 18.79
N ILE A 503 -16.48 19.53 18.83
CA ILE A 503 -15.08 19.47 18.38
C ILE A 503 -14.98 19.97 16.95
N ASN A 504 -15.84 19.50 16.06
CA ASN A 504 -15.84 19.87 14.66
C ASN A 504 -16.06 21.37 14.44
N ARG A 505 -17.01 21.98 15.17
CA ARG A 505 -17.30 23.41 15.11
C ARG A 505 -16.30 24.27 15.89
N GLY A 506 -15.40 23.67 16.68
CA GLY A 506 -14.48 24.38 17.58
C GLY A 506 -15.16 24.97 18.79
N GLU A 507 -16.30 24.44 19.17
CA GLU A 507 -17.04 24.81 20.37
C GLU A 507 -16.39 24.19 21.62
N GLU A 508 -16.63 24.79 22.77
CA GLU A 508 -16.09 24.28 24.03
C GLU A 508 -16.76 22.95 24.43
N VAL A 509 -15.92 21.96 24.74
CA VAL A 509 -16.32 20.63 25.23
C VAL A 509 -16.06 20.60 26.74
N VAL A 510 -17.07 20.26 27.52
CA VAL A 510 -16.94 20.07 28.96
C VAL A 510 -16.40 18.66 29.23
N LEU A 511 -15.17 18.61 29.72
CA LEU A 511 -14.49 17.35 30.07
C LEU A 511 -14.82 17.02 31.54
N ASN A 512 -15.78 16.14 31.76
CA ASN A 512 -16.13 15.73 33.10
C ASN A 512 -16.20 14.20 33.22
N LYS A 513 -16.07 13.70 34.45
CA LYS A 513 -16.12 12.27 34.77
C LYS A 513 -17.53 11.71 34.95
N TYR A 514 -18.56 12.54 34.81
CA TYR A 514 -19.96 12.15 35.06
C TYR A 514 -20.71 11.78 33.78
N SER A 515 -20.09 11.98 32.60
CA SER A 515 -20.62 11.51 31.34
C SER A 515 -20.79 9.98 31.33
N LYS A 516 -21.82 9.51 30.67
CA LYS A 516 -22.05 8.05 30.52
C LYS A 516 -21.23 7.43 29.40
N ASP A 517 -20.94 8.18 28.35
CA ASP A 517 -20.34 7.65 27.14
C ASP A 517 -19.12 8.45 26.65
N PHE A 518 -18.82 9.62 27.26
CA PHE A 518 -17.69 10.47 26.94
C PHE A 518 -16.89 10.80 28.20
N LEU A 519 -15.88 10.00 28.51
CA LEU A 519 -15.14 10.03 29.76
C LEU A 519 -13.76 10.68 29.56
N PHE A 520 -13.36 11.51 30.54
CA PHE A 520 -12.00 12.03 30.61
C PHE A 520 -11.30 11.60 31.91
N VAL A 521 -10.13 10.96 31.77
CA VAL A 521 -9.30 10.50 32.89
C VAL A 521 -8.01 11.32 32.90
N HIS A 522 -7.95 12.28 33.78
CA HIS A 522 -6.79 13.16 33.89
C HIS A 522 -5.56 12.40 34.40
N ARG A 523 -4.48 12.40 33.64
CA ARG A 523 -3.17 11.79 33.95
C ARG A 523 -2.06 12.58 33.29
N ASN A 524 -0.97 12.79 34.04
CA ASN A 524 0.22 13.47 33.53
C ASN A 524 1.34 12.47 33.31
N GLY A 525 2.04 12.61 32.19
CA GLY A 525 3.17 11.75 31.82
C GLY A 525 2.77 10.42 31.22
N ALA A 526 3.57 9.95 30.28
CA ALA A 526 3.27 8.79 29.43
C ALA A 526 3.01 7.49 30.23
N ASP A 527 3.81 7.22 31.27
CA ASP A 527 3.68 5.97 32.03
C ASP A 527 2.39 5.93 32.87
N ASN A 528 1.98 7.07 33.44
CA ASN A 528 0.71 7.17 34.16
C ASN A 528 -0.49 7.03 33.22
N ILE A 529 -0.40 7.56 32.00
CA ILE A 529 -1.40 7.40 30.94
C ILE A 529 -1.51 5.91 30.58
N ILE A 530 -0.39 5.25 30.33
CA ILE A 530 -0.35 3.83 29.98
C ILE A 530 -0.93 2.96 31.09
N ASN A 531 -0.58 3.21 32.35
CA ASN A 531 -1.11 2.47 33.49
C ASN A 531 -2.63 2.63 33.65
N ALA A 532 -3.14 3.85 33.43
CA ALA A 532 -4.58 4.08 33.42
C ALA A 532 -5.27 3.35 32.27
N MET A 533 -4.68 3.35 31.05
CA MET A 533 -5.21 2.60 29.91
C MET A 533 -5.23 1.08 30.16
N LYS A 534 -4.20 0.52 30.81
CA LYS A 534 -4.19 -0.90 31.23
C LYS A 534 -5.38 -1.25 32.10
N THR A 535 -5.65 -0.43 33.13
CA THR A 535 -6.80 -0.64 34.02
C THR A 535 -8.13 -0.51 33.28
N LEU A 536 -8.24 0.47 32.39
CA LEU A 536 -9.45 0.70 31.61
C LEU A 536 -9.76 -0.48 30.66
N ILE A 537 -8.77 -0.91 29.90
CA ILE A 537 -8.97 -1.92 28.84
C ILE A 537 -9.24 -3.31 29.42
N LYS A 538 -8.67 -3.66 30.58
CA LYS A 538 -8.83 -4.99 31.17
C LYS A 538 -9.95 -5.07 32.20
N ASP A 539 -10.05 -4.08 33.10
CA ASP A 539 -10.85 -4.22 34.32
C ASP A 539 -12.13 -3.38 34.32
N LYS A 540 -12.25 -2.34 33.47
CA LYS A 540 -13.35 -1.38 33.57
C LYS A 540 -14.25 -1.35 32.34
N LEU A 541 -13.68 -1.17 31.16
CA LEU A 541 -14.47 -0.96 29.95
C LEU A 541 -15.18 -2.22 29.44
N PRO A 542 -14.61 -3.45 29.51
CA PRO A 542 -15.31 -4.64 29.05
C PRO A 542 -16.70 -4.80 29.68
N ASP A 543 -16.77 -4.77 31.02
CA ASP A 543 -18.04 -4.86 31.76
C ASP A 543 -18.94 -3.65 31.49
N TYR A 544 -18.35 -2.46 31.38
CA TYR A 544 -19.10 -1.22 31.21
C TYR A 544 -19.85 -1.16 29.87
N VAL A 545 -19.20 -1.62 28.79
CA VAL A 545 -19.83 -1.61 27.44
C VAL A 545 -20.41 -2.96 27.03
N GLY A 546 -20.20 -4.02 27.84
CA GLY A 546 -20.64 -5.38 27.54
C GLY A 546 -19.97 -5.91 26.27
N ALA A 547 -18.63 -5.91 26.21
CA ALA A 547 -17.84 -6.35 25.07
C ALA A 547 -16.56 -7.05 25.54
N ASP A 548 -15.98 -7.88 24.67
CA ASP A 548 -14.69 -8.50 24.97
C ASP A 548 -13.53 -7.48 24.94
N VAL A 549 -12.45 -7.79 25.68
CA VAL A 549 -11.25 -6.94 25.69
C VAL A 549 -10.69 -6.71 24.28
N TYR A 550 -10.77 -7.71 23.42
CA TYR A 550 -10.30 -7.63 22.03
C TYR A 550 -11.21 -6.79 21.11
N ASP A 551 -12.47 -6.53 21.51
CA ASP A 551 -13.37 -5.64 20.78
C ASP A 551 -13.08 -4.16 21.07
N LEU A 552 -12.34 -3.87 22.16
CA LEU A 552 -11.94 -2.52 22.51
C LEU A 552 -10.72 -2.08 21.72
N GLN A 553 -10.58 -0.77 21.46
CA GLN A 553 -9.48 -0.26 20.67
C GLN A 553 -8.80 0.96 21.28
N ILE A 554 -7.47 0.92 21.33
CA ILE A 554 -6.66 2.11 21.65
C ILE A 554 -6.34 2.80 20.32
N LEU A 555 -6.69 4.09 20.21
CA LEU A 555 -6.40 4.92 19.04
C LEU A 555 -5.40 6.02 19.39
N THR A 556 -4.29 6.07 18.68
CA THR A 556 -3.26 7.11 18.90
C THR A 556 -2.92 7.82 17.58
N PRO A 557 -2.58 9.12 17.62
CA PRO A 557 -2.23 9.87 16.42
C PRO A 557 -0.96 9.37 15.72
N SER A 558 0.02 8.84 16.47
CA SER A 558 1.37 8.55 15.95
C SER A 558 1.82 7.13 16.15
N ARG A 559 2.76 6.67 15.29
CA ARG A 559 3.42 5.36 15.44
C ARG A 559 4.55 5.40 16.48
N LYS A 560 5.42 6.44 16.40
CA LYS A 560 6.67 6.56 17.16
C LYS A 560 6.64 7.73 18.14
N SER A 561 5.85 7.62 19.18
CA SER A 561 5.84 8.58 20.31
C SER A 561 5.81 7.83 21.63
N ASN A 562 5.91 8.55 22.73
CA ASN A 562 5.87 7.96 24.08
C ASN A 562 4.56 7.19 24.37
N VAL A 563 3.48 7.50 23.67
CA VAL A 563 2.20 6.79 23.64
C VAL A 563 1.83 6.37 22.20
N GLY A 564 2.83 6.08 21.37
CA GLY A 564 2.66 5.66 19.98
C GLY A 564 2.37 4.16 19.85
N VAL A 565 1.90 3.77 18.67
CA VAL A 565 1.47 2.41 18.35
C VAL A 565 2.53 1.36 18.70
N GLU A 566 3.79 1.58 18.30
CA GLU A 566 4.87 0.61 18.50
C GLU A 566 5.10 0.31 19.99
N ARG A 567 5.19 1.37 20.82
CA ARG A 567 5.38 1.20 22.26
C ARG A 567 4.14 0.62 22.94
N LEU A 568 2.95 1.10 22.59
CA LEU A 568 1.70 0.65 23.18
C LEU A 568 1.44 -0.82 22.85
N ASN A 569 1.66 -1.26 21.62
CA ASN A 569 1.45 -2.66 21.23
C ASN A 569 2.33 -3.60 22.03
N LYS A 570 3.61 -3.29 22.20
CA LYS A 570 4.52 -4.09 23.02
C LYS A 570 4.06 -4.18 24.48
N ILE A 571 3.71 -3.04 25.07
CA ILE A 571 3.28 -2.98 26.48
C ILE A 571 1.93 -3.69 26.68
N MET A 572 1.00 -3.54 25.75
CA MET A 572 -0.32 -4.15 25.85
C MET A 572 -0.26 -5.65 25.56
N GLN A 573 0.59 -6.10 24.65
CA GLN A 573 0.88 -7.53 24.45
C GLN A 573 1.35 -8.18 25.74
N ASP A 574 2.40 -7.65 26.37
CA ASP A 574 2.94 -8.19 27.62
C ASP A 574 1.92 -8.16 28.77
N PHE A 575 0.99 -7.22 28.74
CA PHE A 575 -0.04 -7.07 29.78
C PHE A 575 -1.28 -7.94 29.57
N LEU A 576 -1.80 -8.01 28.34
CA LEU A 576 -3.04 -8.74 28.00
C LEU A 576 -2.77 -10.17 27.57
N ASN A 577 -1.66 -10.41 26.89
CA ASN A 577 -1.24 -11.70 26.40
C ASN A 577 0.23 -11.99 26.79
N PRO A 578 0.54 -12.17 28.10
CA PRO A 578 1.90 -12.40 28.55
C PRO A 578 2.50 -13.69 27.97
N ALA A 579 3.83 -13.72 27.87
CA ALA A 579 4.56 -14.91 27.45
C ALA A 579 4.29 -16.08 28.40
N ASP A 580 4.08 -17.26 27.83
CA ASP A 580 3.84 -18.50 28.55
C ASP A 580 4.62 -19.63 27.85
N ALA A 581 5.13 -20.58 28.62
CA ALA A 581 5.87 -21.75 28.09
C ALA A 581 5.03 -22.62 27.13
N ILE A 582 3.71 -22.54 27.19
CA ILE A 582 2.77 -23.30 26.34
C ILE A 582 2.53 -22.59 24.99
N LYS A 583 2.59 -21.26 24.95
CA LYS A 583 2.33 -20.48 23.76
C LYS A 583 3.52 -20.47 22.83
N GLN A 584 3.26 -20.70 21.56
CA GLN A 584 4.28 -20.56 20.53
C GLN A 584 4.48 -19.08 20.18
N GLU A 585 5.73 -18.74 19.87
CA GLU A 585 6.13 -17.39 19.48
C GLU A 585 6.93 -17.41 18.17
N ARG A 586 6.79 -16.36 17.38
CA ARG A 586 7.62 -16.12 16.19
C ARG A 586 8.11 -14.69 16.14
N GLN A 587 9.41 -14.51 16.09
CA GLN A 587 10.03 -13.20 15.91
C GLN A 587 10.18 -12.87 14.42
N VAL A 588 9.73 -11.67 14.04
CA VAL A 588 9.87 -11.09 12.69
C VAL A 588 10.39 -9.66 12.85
N GLY A 589 11.64 -9.44 12.49
CA GLY A 589 12.31 -8.17 12.76
C GLY A 589 12.34 -7.86 14.26
N ASP A 590 11.81 -6.69 14.62
CA ASP A 590 11.73 -6.23 16.03
C ASP A 590 10.41 -6.61 16.73
N VAL A 591 9.50 -7.29 16.02
CA VAL A 591 8.18 -7.70 16.54
C VAL A 591 8.18 -9.20 16.86
N THR A 592 7.67 -9.57 18.02
CA THR A 592 7.40 -10.95 18.39
C THR A 592 5.90 -11.19 18.33
N PHE A 593 5.45 -12.08 17.47
CA PHE A 593 4.08 -12.57 17.43
C PHE A 593 3.92 -13.77 18.35
N ARG A 594 2.81 -13.83 19.06
CA ARG A 594 2.48 -14.86 20.05
C ARG A 594 1.06 -15.37 19.84
N GLU A 595 0.82 -16.66 20.08
CA GLU A 595 -0.55 -17.19 20.08
C GLU A 595 -1.44 -16.43 21.06
N GLY A 596 -2.62 -16.01 20.60
CA GLY A 596 -3.54 -15.14 21.32
C GLY A 596 -3.33 -13.64 21.07
N ASP A 597 -2.36 -13.23 20.27
CA ASP A 597 -2.17 -11.81 19.94
C ASP A 597 -3.28 -11.26 19.05
N LYS A 598 -3.72 -10.04 19.37
CA LYS A 598 -4.56 -9.24 18.48
C LYS A 598 -3.71 -8.65 17.36
N VAL A 599 -4.06 -8.99 16.12
CA VAL A 599 -3.34 -8.56 14.91
C VAL A 599 -4.25 -7.90 13.88
N MET A 600 -3.65 -7.17 12.96
CA MET A 600 -4.31 -6.53 11.83
C MET A 600 -3.54 -6.81 10.55
N GLN A 601 -4.24 -7.16 9.48
CA GLN A 601 -3.72 -7.17 8.12
C GLN A 601 -3.41 -5.73 7.69
N ILE A 602 -2.22 -5.50 7.13
CA ILE A 602 -1.77 -4.15 6.77
C ILE A 602 -1.57 -3.92 5.27
N LYS A 603 -1.76 -4.97 4.49
CA LYS A 603 -1.74 -4.94 3.03
C LYS A 603 -2.99 -5.64 2.49
N ASN A 604 -3.37 -5.35 1.25
CA ASN A 604 -4.37 -6.17 0.58
C ASN A 604 -3.66 -7.35 -0.08
N ASP A 605 -4.02 -8.57 0.29
CA ASP A 605 -3.62 -9.79 -0.42
C ASP A 605 -4.88 -10.52 -0.93
N TYR A 606 -5.09 -10.47 -2.24
CA TYR A 606 -6.24 -11.04 -2.91
C TYR A 606 -6.11 -12.55 -3.16
N GLN A 607 -4.92 -13.11 -2.98
CA GLN A 607 -4.62 -14.53 -3.23
C GLN A 607 -4.63 -15.36 -1.96
N LEU A 608 -4.50 -14.75 -0.78
CA LEU A 608 -4.57 -15.44 0.50
C LEU A 608 -5.90 -16.17 0.63
N THR A 609 -5.82 -17.48 0.81
CA THR A 609 -6.99 -18.32 0.99
C THR A 609 -7.50 -18.24 2.43
N TRP A 610 -8.81 -18.24 2.57
CA TRP A 610 -9.46 -18.31 3.86
C TRP A 610 -10.55 -19.38 3.88
N GLU A 611 -10.85 -19.87 5.07
CA GLU A 611 -11.96 -20.77 5.32
C GLU A 611 -12.73 -20.34 6.57
N LYS A 612 -14.04 -20.60 6.58
CA LYS A 612 -14.82 -20.59 7.82
C LYS A 612 -15.02 -22.03 8.27
N ARG A 613 -14.97 -22.24 9.58
CA ARG A 613 -15.05 -23.57 10.18
C ARG A 613 -16.32 -23.75 11.01
N SER A 614 -16.92 -24.92 10.90
CA SER A 614 -17.99 -25.33 11.81
C SER A 614 -17.45 -25.50 13.25
N ARG A 615 -18.33 -25.71 14.21
CA ARG A 615 -17.94 -26.03 15.62
C ARG A 615 -17.07 -27.28 15.74
N TYR A 616 -17.04 -28.13 14.73
CA TYR A 616 -16.23 -29.36 14.68
C TYR A 616 -14.94 -29.18 13.87
N GLY A 617 -14.57 -27.96 13.50
CA GLY A 617 -13.36 -27.66 12.75
C GLY A 617 -13.44 -28.00 11.25
N ILE A 618 -14.61 -28.37 10.73
CA ILE A 618 -14.80 -28.70 9.30
C ILE A 618 -15.05 -27.40 8.53
N PRO A 619 -14.32 -27.18 7.40
CA PRO A 619 -14.57 -26.03 6.54
C PRO A 619 -16.03 -26.01 6.03
N THR A 620 -16.71 -24.88 6.18
CA THR A 620 -18.09 -24.65 5.71
C THR A 620 -18.15 -23.70 4.54
N GLU A 621 -17.24 -22.74 4.49
CA GLU A 621 -17.08 -21.78 3.41
C GLU A 621 -15.60 -21.59 3.12
N GLN A 622 -15.26 -21.34 1.88
CA GLN A 622 -13.89 -21.03 1.46
C GLN A 622 -13.89 -19.88 0.46
N GLY A 623 -12.83 -19.13 0.42
CA GLY A 623 -12.65 -18.03 -0.51
C GLY A 623 -11.22 -17.49 -0.51
N THR A 624 -11.02 -16.37 -1.17
CA THR A 624 -9.74 -15.69 -1.26
C THR A 624 -9.87 -14.22 -0.82
N GLY A 625 -8.77 -13.67 -0.34
CA GLY A 625 -8.58 -12.27 0.02
C GLY A 625 -8.57 -12.00 1.52
N ALA A 626 -7.46 -11.39 1.97
CA ALA A 626 -7.33 -10.72 3.26
C ALA A 626 -7.02 -9.23 2.99
N PHE A 627 -7.70 -8.33 3.70
CA PHE A 627 -7.69 -6.91 3.32
C PHE A 627 -7.10 -6.03 4.41
N ASN A 628 -6.47 -4.95 3.99
CA ASN A 628 -5.93 -3.95 4.91
C ASN A 628 -7.04 -3.45 5.86
N GLY A 629 -6.76 -3.55 7.16
CA GLY A 629 -7.69 -3.23 8.23
C GLY A 629 -8.43 -4.44 8.83
N ASP A 630 -8.41 -5.62 8.19
CA ASP A 630 -8.96 -6.83 8.79
C ASP A 630 -8.25 -7.14 10.11
N THR A 631 -8.99 -7.29 11.21
CA THR A 631 -8.42 -7.63 12.52
C THR A 631 -8.86 -9.02 12.97
N GLY A 632 -7.96 -9.66 13.70
CA GLY A 632 -8.18 -10.99 14.22
C GLY A 632 -7.25 -11.31 15.38
N VAL A 633 -7.28 -12.57 15.78
CA VAL A 633 -6.44 -13.12 16.85
C VAL A 633 -5.62 -14.27 16.27
N ILE A 634 -4.34 -14.33 16.59
CA ILE A 634 -3.49 -15.46 16.26
C ILE A 634 -3.99 -16.69 17.03
N GLU A 635 -4.53 -17.64 16.30
CA GLU A 635 -5.05 -18.87 16.90
C GLU A 635 -3.94 -19.90 17.11
N ARG A 636 -3.03 -20.01 16.14
CA ARG A 636 -1.94 -21.02 16.18
C ARG A 636 -0.70 -20.54 15.45
N ILE A 637 0.45 -20.86 16.01
CA ILE A 637 1.76 -20.73 15.35
C ILE A 637 2.37 -22.15 15.24
N SER A 638 2.59 -22.63 14.01
CA SER A 638 3.23 -23.91 13.75
C SER A 638 4.67 -23.67 13.30
N THR A 639 5.62 -24.03 14.16
CA THR A 639 7.05 -24.01 13.80
C THR A 639 7.43 -25.14 12.87
N PHE A 640 6.63 -26.23 12.85
CA PHE A 640 6.85 -27.37 11.96
C PHE A 640 6.40 -27.07 10.53
N ASP A 641 5.21 -26.48 10.38
CA ASP A 641 4.64 -26.12 9.07
C ASP A 641 5.09 -24.72 8.62
N GLU A 642 5.89 -24.02 9.42
CA GLU A 642 6.37 -22.65 9.19
C GLU A 642 5.24 -21.64 8.88
N ASN A 643 4.12 -21.73 9.60
CA ASN A 643 2.96 -20.87 9.35
C ASN A 643 2.30 -20.35 10.62
N VAL A 644 1.45 -19.32 10.43
CA VAL A 644 0.61 -18.70 11.46
C VAL A 644 -0.83 -18.69 10.98
N THR A 645 -1.74 -19.20 11.78
CA THR A 645 -3.18 -19.13 11.50
C THR A 645 -3.81 -18.01 12.33
N VAL A 646 -4.46 -17.08 11.64
CA VAL A 646 -5.21 -15.96 12.22
C VAL A 646 -6.70 -16.20 12.05
N LYS A 647 -7.44 -16.09 13.14
CA LYS A 647 -8.90 -16.06 13.14
C LYS A 647 -9.37 -14.61 13.12
N PHE A 648 -9.94 -14.16 12.02
CA PHE A 648 -10.49 -12.81 11.88
C PHE A 648 -11.85 -12.65 12.58
N GLU A 649 -12.25 -11.41 12.88
CA GLU A 649 -13.51 -11.06 13.55
C GLU A 649 -14.75 -11.56 12.83
N ASP A 650 -14.72 -11.75 11.52
CA ASP A 650 -15.81 -12.28 10.70
C ASP A 650 -15.86 -13.83 10.64
N GLY A 651 -15.01 -14.48 11.41
CA GLY A 651 -14.93 -15.92 11.50
C GLY A 651 -14.11 -16.61 10.41
N ARG A 652 -13.45 -15.85 9.53
CA ARG A 652 -12.49 -16.39 8.57
C ARG A 652 -11.20 -16.81 9.26
N PHE A 653 -10.67 -17.97 8.88
CA PHE A 653 -9.34 -18.45 9.26
C PHE A 653 -8.43 -18.29 8.05
N VAL A 654 -7.34 -17.57 8.24
CA VAL A 654 -6.31 -17.34 7.22
C VAL A 654 -4.99 -17.87 7.72
N THR A 655 -4.28 -18.62 6.88
CA THR A 655 -2.96 -19.15 7.21
C THR A 655 -1.90 -18.41 6.43
N TYR A 656 -0.94 -17.83 7.13
CA TYR A 656 0.21 -17.09 6.62
C TYR A 656 1.46 -17.93 6.72
N GLU A 657 2.22 -18.00 5.67
CA GLU A 657 3.59 -18.50 5.77
C GLU A 657 4.47 -17.50 6.55
N PHE A 658 5.55 -17.96 7.15
CA PHE A 658 6.46 -17.07 7.90
C PHE A 658 7.04 -15.94 7.05
N SER A 659 7.18 -16.15 5.74
CA SER A 659 7.59 -15.14 4.76
C SER A 659 6.57 -14.01 4.57
N GLN A 660 5.29 -14.25 4.88
CA GLN A 660 4.16 -13.31 4.70
C GLN A 660 3.82 -12.54 5.99
N LEU A 661 4.51 -12.79 7.09
CA LEU A 661 4.21 -12.13 8.38
C LEU A 661 4.51 -10.62 8.39
N ASP A 662 5.18 -10.09 7.39
CA ASP A 662 5.32 -8.65 7.16
C ASP A 662 4.01 -7.97 6.74
N GLU A 663 2.97 -8.75 6.45
CA GLU A 663 1.61 -8.27 6.18
C GLU A 663 0.76 -8.10 7.44
N LEU A 664 1.26 -8.57 8.60
CA LEU A 664 0.57 -8.47 9.88
C LEU A 664 1.26 -7.47 10.81
N GLU A 665 0.47 -6.76 11.59
CA GLU A 665 0.94 -5.94 12.73
C GLU A 665 0.12 -6.26 13.99
N LEU A 666 0.75 -6.10 15.17
CA LEU A 666 0.01 -6.11 16.44
C LEU A 666 -1.02 -4.98 16.46
N ALA A 667 -2.23 -5.25 16.95
CA ALA A 667 -3.36 -4.35 16.84
C ALA A 667 -4.04 -3.99 18.19
N TYR A 668 -3.37 -4.13 19.31
CA TYR A 668 -3.88 -3.63 20.60
C TYR A 668 -4.05 -2.11 20.58
N ALA A 669 -3.13 -1.42 19.93
CA ALA A 669 -3.21 0.00 19.59
C ALA A 669 -2.97 0.19 18.09
N ILE A 670 -3.75 1.07 17.45
CA ILE A 670 -3.60 1.43 16.04
C ILE A 670 -3.60 2.95 15.87
N THR A 671 -3.16 3.43 14.71
CA THR A 671 -3.31 4.86 14.41
C THR A 671 -4.76 5.22 14.10
N VAL A 672 -5.13 6.48 14.35
CA VAL A 672 -6.46 7.00 13.98
C VAL A 672 -6.73 6.82 12.49
N HIS A 673 -5.73 6.98 11.62
CA HIS A 673 -5.86 6.72 10.18
C HIS A 673 -6.26 5.28 9.87
N LYS A 674 -5.67 4.29 10.56
CA LYS A 674 -6.01 2.87 10.37
C LYS A 674 -7.38 2.48 10.94
N SER A 675 -7.98 3.33 11.77
CA SER A 675 -9.32 3.11 12.30
C SER A 675 -10.45 3.64 11.41
N GLN A 676 -10.12 4.34 10.33
CA GLN A 676 -11.14 4.83 9.38
C GLN A 676 -11.95 3.66 8.80
N GLY A 677 -13.25 3.87 8.60
CA GLY A 677 -14.18 2.83 8.18
C GLY A 677 -14.53 1.80 9.25
N SER A 678 -13.88 1.85 10.44
CA SER A 678 -14.16 0.95 11.57
C SER A 678 -14.90 1.66 12.70
N GLU A 679 -15.64 0.89 13.49
CA GLU A 679 -16.26 1.37 14.74
C GLU A 679 -16.04 0.32 15.83
N TYR A 680 -15.90 0.77 17.07
CA TYR A 680 -15.60 -0.08 18.21
C TYR A 680 -16.59 0.18 19.36
N PRO A 681 -16.93 -0.85 20.17
CA PRO A 681 -17.77 -0.66 21.34
C PRO A 681 -17.23 0.41 22.28
N ALA A 682 -15.92 0.42 22.54
CA ALA A 682 -15.26 1.51 23.26
C ALA A 682 -13.89 1.82 22.65
N VAL A 683 -13.55 3.11 22.71
CA VAL A 683 -12.28 3.65 22.21
C VAL A 683 -11.55 4.34 23.36
N ILE A 684 -10.25 4.04 23.49
CA ILE A 684 -9.35 4.72 24.43
C ILE A 684 -8.39 5.60 23.63
N ILE A 685 -8.32 6.89 23.95
CA ILE A 685 -7.49 7.85 23.23
C ILE A 685 -6.50 8.50 24.22
N PRO A 686 -5.18 8.24 24.10
CA PRO A 686 -4.20 8.91 24.94
C PRO A 686 -4.03 10.38 24.53
N MET A 687 -4.17 11.29 25.50
CA MET A 687 -3.97 12.72 25.34
C MET A 687 -2.57 13.10 25.86
N SER A 688 -1.57 13.03 25.01
CA SER A 688 -0.17 13.35 25.30
C SER A 688 0.46 14.10 24.13
N GLN A 689 1.56 14.81 24.40
CA GLN A 689 2.28 15.53 23.36
C GLN A 689 2.77 14.60 22.25
N GLY A 690 2.63 15.06 21.02
CA GLY A 690 3.02 14.34 19.81
C GLY A 690 3.50 15.29 18.70
N PRO A 691 3.79 14.78 17.50
CA PRO A 691 4.15 15.60 16.33
C PRO A 691 3.04 16.62 16.02
N ARG A 692 3.41 17.89 15.88
CA ARG A 692 2.43 18.99 15.68
C ARG A 692 1.46 18.77 14.53
N MET A 693 1.92 18.15 13.44
CA MET A 693 1.09 17.85 12.26
C MET A 693 -0.05 16.85 12.57
N LEU A 694 0.14 16.00 13.58
CA LEU A 694 -0.85 14.99 13.99
C LEU A 694 -1.72 15.47 15.17
N MET A 695 -1.48 16.67 15.69
CA MET A 695 -2.23 17.25 16.81
C MET A 695 -3.26 18.25 16.30
N ASN A 696 -4.23 17.77 15.52
CA ASN A 696 -5.26 18.60 14.88
C ASN A 696 -6.68 18.10 15.17
N ARG A 697 -7.64 18.96 14.86
CA ARG A 697 -9.07 18.77 15.10
C ARG A 697 -9.62 17.52 14.39
N ASN A 698 -9.28 17.29 13.14
CA ASN A 698 -9.84 16.20 12.33
C ASN A 698 -9.40 14.82 12.87
N ILE A 699 -8.15 14.71 13.36
CA ILE A 699 -7.67 13.50 14.03
C ILE A 699 -8.48 13.23 15.31
N LEU A 700 -8.69 14.24 16.12
CA LEU A 700 -9.48 14.10 17.36
C LEU A 700 -10.94 13.76 17.03
N TYR A 701 -11.55 14.47 16.09
CA TYR A 701 -12.90 14.22 15.63
C TYR A 701 -13.07 12.80 15.10
N THR A 702 -12.17 12.38 14.19
CA THR A 702 -12.21 11.01 13.64
C THR A 702 -12.03 9.96 14.72
N ALA A 703 -11.12 10.15 15.68
CA ALA A 703 -10.91 9.18 16.76
C ALA A 703 -12.14 9.05 17.65
N VAL A 704 -12.78 10.17 18.03
CA VAL A 704 -14.00 10.19 18.85
C VAL A 704 -15.15 9.49 18.13
N THR A 705 -15.31 9.74 16.83
CA THR A 705 -16.41 9.17 16.05
C THR A 705 -16.26 7.67 15.76
N ARG A 706 -15.13 7.03 16.15
CA ARG A 706 -14.96 5.57 16.06
C ARG A 706 -15.63 4.80 17.19
N ALA A 707 -16.08 5.46 18.24
CA ALA A 707 -16.73 4.81 19.38
C ALA A 707 -18.23 4.72 19.21
N ARG A 708 -18.79 3.53 19.50
CA ARG A 708 -20.26 3.30 19.52
C ARG A 708 -20.89 3.56 20.87
N LYS A 709 -20.25 3.10 21.97
CA LYS A 709 -20.84 3.10 23.30
C LYS A 709 -20.06 3.96 24.31
N CYS A 710 -18.73 4.03 24.17
CA CYS A 710 -17.90 4.80 25.11
C CYS A 710 -16.61 5.32 24.49
N VAL A 711 -16.32 6.58 24.68
CA VAL A 711 -15.00 7.21 24.47
C VAL A 711 -14.34 7.45 25.81
N CYS A 712 -13.10 7.03 25.97
CA CYS A 712 -12.29 7.29 27.14
C CYS A 712 -11.01 8.05 26.76
N LEU A 713 -10.98 9.33 27.02
CA LEU A 713 -9.80 10.18 26.83
C LEU A 713 -8.91 10.08 28.08
N VAL A 714 -7.62 9.76 27.92
CA VAL A 714 -6.71 9.55 29.04
C VAL A 714 -5.47 10.43 28.88
N GLY A 715 -5.29 11.39 29.74
CA GLY A 715 -4.11 12.26 29.70
C GLY A 715 -4.33 13.71 30.14
N GLU A 716 -3.75 14.62 29.38
CA GLU A 716 -3.70 16.06 29.73
C GLU A 716 -4.80 16.82 28.99
N GLU A 717 -5.60 17.57 29.70
CA GLU A 717 -6.70 18.38 29.15
C GLU A 717 -6.20 19.44 28.16
N GLU A 718 -5.02 20.02 28.43
CA GLU A 718 -4.39 21.02 27.57
C GLU A 718 -4.16 20.45 26.13
N ILE A 719 -3.79 19.17 26.03
CA ILE A 719 -3.59 18.49 24.75
C ILE A 719 -4.91 18.34 24.01
N PHE A 720 -5.99 17.97 24.70
CA PHE A 720 -7.33 17.93 24.10
C PHE A 720 -7.73 19.31 23.55
N ARG A 721 -7.57 20.37 24.35
CA ARG A 721 -7.90 21.75 23.95
C ARG A 721 -7.03 22.22 22.78
N LEU A 722 -5.74 21.87 22.78
CA LEU A 722 -4.84 22.14 21.66
C LEU A 722 -5.31 21.47 20.37
N MET A 723 -5.67 20.19 20.43
CA MET A 723 -6.16 19.47 19.24
C MET A 723 -7.49 20.03 18.75
N ALA A 724 -8.45 20.26 19.64
CA ALA A 724 -9.77 20.82 19.28
C ALA A 724 -9.67 22.22 18.68
N GLY A 725 -8.72 23.05 19.16
CA GLY A 725 -8.45 24.39 18.66
C GLY A 725 -7.61 24.45 17.39
N ASN A 726 -6.86 23.39 17.09
CA ASN A 726 -5.98 23.38 15.93
C ASN A 726 -6.72 23.00 14.64
N VAL A 727 -7.07 24.01 13.85
CA VAL A 727 -7.75 23.91 12.53
C VAL A 727 -6.75 23.67 11.40
N SER A 728 -5.44 23.65 11.69
CA SER A 728 -4.44 23.43 10.66
C SER A 728 -4.55 21.99 10.15
N GLU A 729 -5.50 21.76 9.25
CA GLU A 729 -5.34 20.73 8.24
C GLU A 729 -4.03 21.03 7.51
N SER A 730 -3.23 20.02 7.25
CA SER A 730 -2.20 20.17 6.23
C SER A 730 -2.94 20.53 4.95
N LYS A 731 -2.90 21.83 4.55
CA LYS A 731 -3.54 22.30 3.32
C LYS A 731 -3.06 21.41 2.19
N ARG A 732 -3.96 20.56 1.68
CA ARG A 732 -3.68 19.77 0.49
C ARG A 732 -3.74 20.67 -0.72
N TYR A 733 -2.73 20.53 -1.56
CA TYR A 733 -2.71 21.20 -2.85
C TYR A 733 -3.38 20.28 -3.86
N SER A 734 -4.64 20.59 -4.16
CA SER A 734 -5.48 19.94 -5.16
C SER A 734 -6.12 21.01 -6.04
N SER A 735 -6.37 20.71 -7.29
CA SER A 735 -7.07 21.62 -8.21
C SER A 735 -8.30 20.99 -8.85
N LEU A 736 -8.81 19.90 -8.27
CA LEU A 736 -9.99 19.22 -8.80
C LEU A 736 -11.22 20.16 -8.81
N ALA A 737 -11.45 20.92 -7.74
CA ALA A 737 -12.56 21.88 -7.67
C ALA A 737 -12.49 22.90 -8.82
N ASP A 738 -11.32 23.53 -9.00
CA ASP A 738 -11.12 24.52 -10.08
C ASP A 738 -11.39 23.92 -11.47
N ARG A 739 -10.96 22.66 -11.70
CA ARG A 739 -11.18 22.01 -12.99
C ARG A 739 -12.63 21.68 -13.26
N ILE A 740 -13.37 21.31 -12.23
CA ILE A 740 -14.82 21.08 -12.31
C ILE A 740 -15.50 22.42 -12.70
N GLU A 741 -15.13 23.51 -12.03
CA GLU A 741 -15.66 24.85 -12.31
C GLU A 741 -15.29 25.31 -13.73
N GLU A 742 -14.03 25.11 -14.17
CA GLU A 742 -13.58 25.45 -15.53
C GLU A 742 -14.42 24.74 -16.61
N ILE A 743 -14.70 23.44 -16.45
CA ILE A 743 -15.48 22.66 -17.41
C ILE A 743 -16.93 23.19 -17.45
N ARG A 744 -17.54 23.40 -16.28
CA ARG A 744 -18.91 23.89 -16.18
C ARG A 744 -19.04 25.28 -16.81
N TYR A 745 -18.09 26.18 -16.57
CA TYR A 745 -18.07 27.50 -17.19
C TYR A 745 -17.99 27.43 -18.73
N ILE A 746 -17.18 26.53 -19.27
CA ILE A 746 -17.07 26.34 -20.73
C ILE A 746 -18.39 25.83 -21.32
N GLU A 747 -19.11 24.95 -20.64
CA GLU A 747 -20.41 24.42 -21.09
C GLU A 747 -21.51 25.48 -21.02
N ASP A 748 -21.56 26.26 -19.95
CA ASP A 748 -22.60 27.30 -19.75
C ASP A 748 -22.43 28.52 -20.70
N PHE A 749 -21.17 28.86 -21.04
CA PHE A 749 -20.86 30.08 -21.85
C PHE A 749 -20.21 29.76 -23.19
N GLY A 750 -19.91 28.52 -23.51
CA GLY A 750 -19.31 28.09 -24.76
C GLY A 750 -20.31 27.70 -25.86
N GLN A 751 -21.61 27.81 -25.60
CA GLN A 751 -22.70 27.59 -26.59
C GLN A 751 -23.04 28.83 -27.38
#